data_880285e79fb727877b363befa9387581
#
_entry.id   880285e79fb727877b363befa9387581
#
_cell.length_a   1.000
_cell.length_b   1.000
_cell.length_c   1.000
_cell.angle_alpha   90.00
_cell.angle_beta   90.00
_cell.angle_gamma   90.00
#
_symmetry.space_group_name_H-M   'P 1'
#
loop_
_entity.id
_entity.type
_entity.pdbx_description
1 polymer ?
#
loop_
_entity_poly.entity_id
_entity_poly.type
_entity_poly.pdbx_seq_one_letter_code
_entity_poly.pdbx_strand_id
1 'polypeptide(L)'
;MKKYKNILLGCTLVLFFVFATTFTWLYSQINSALPMLDGKADIFGLSGTTVIERDGNGIATIKGEQRNDVAVALGFVHAQERFFQMDLLRRNSAGELSSLFGPAALKHDKKIRRHRFRERAREIIKHLPPQQLALLKAYTRGVNQGLELLKAAPFEYLLLQQEPVFWQEEDTVLTIFSMYIDLQFEYGERELTLGMIKNTLGDDMYQFLNPKGSRWDAAIDNSRYPQSPIPVQGWQANSAASHSGKTQASPSHYQDLALPGSNNWAVSGKLSENGSAILANDMHLNLRVPNTWYRASLEYRNHENQAVKVTGVSLPGAPSIIAGSNGDIAWGFTNSYGDWSDVILLETNEDNSQYLTPDGYLPFTTYKQVIAVKDQQSVEISVRDTIWGPVIGENYQGQMIAYRWVAHDLNAVNLNLTELEQAKNTDQAFAIAATSGIPAQNMVVADKAGNIGWTIMGPIPVKLGDIGDVPASWATGENSWSGYLSPDLYPKIKNPESNRLWTANSRVVGGEMLDKIGNGGYALGARASQIRDNLREKSRFNEQDLLDIALDHRAKFLERWQDFLLTKVLTPTALAKHDQWQQVKTLLDNKELKATTDSVAYRLVRNFRLNVKNQLFKGVNNQLATVDNGNTYDTYVIRHQLEIPLWQLITKQPLAYLPPSTSSWQDLFEQALAKTVEDMTADQALEDATWGQQNTAQIRHPLSRAVPFIGYLLDMPATELAGDKYMPHVQNNTFGASERMVVAPGFEHQGILHMPTSQSGHPWSPYYGKGHDDWVKGKVSPFLPGETEYTLTLSNY
;
A
#
# COMPACT_ATOMS: atom_id res chain seq x y z
N MET A 1 12.68 62.98 -18.52
CA MET A 1 13.44 61.79 -18.09
C MET A 1 13.71 61.70 -16.55
N LYS A 2 14.21 62.74 -15.85
CA LYS A 2 14.41 62.69 -14.39
C LYS A 2 13.16 62.32 -13.56
N LYS A 3 11.97 62.86 -13.91
CA LYS A 3 10.70 62.61 -13.21
C LYS A 3 10.28 61.14 -13.28
N TYR A 4 10.40 60.48 -14.45
CA TYR A 4 10.08 59.08 -14.65
C TYR A 4 11.08 58.16 -13.93
N LYS A 5 12.36 58.49 -13.86
CA LYS A 5 13.37 57.76 -13.07
C LYS A 5 13.05 57.77 -11.57
N ASN A 6 12.59 58.89 -11.03
CA ASN A 6 12.24 58.99 -9.61
C ASN A 6 10.94 58.21 -9.29
N ILE A 7 9.97 58.21 -10.21
CA ILE A 7 8.74 57.41 -10.04
C ILE A 7 9.07 55.94 -10.13
N LEU A 8 9.88 55.50 -11.12
CA LEU A 8 10.31 54.09 -11.23
C LEU A 8 11.11 53.64 -10.00
N LEU A 9 12.03 54.49 -9.51
CA LEU A 9 12.77 54.18 -8.25
C LEU A 9 11.84 54.08 -7.04
N GLY A 10 10.85 54.97 -6.94
CA GLY A 10 9.84 54.92 -5.88
C GLY A 10 9.01 53.61 -5.96
N CYS A 11 8.54 53.24 -7.14
CA CYS A 11 7.79 51.98 -7.35
C CYS A 11 8.67 50.76 -7.01
N THR A 12 9.93 50.75 -7.43
CA THR A 12 10.85 49.65 -7.12
C THR A 12 11.10 49.53 -5.60
N LEU A 13 11.26 50.65 -4.88
CA LEU A 13 11.43 50.66 -3.44
C LEU A 13 10.15 50.14 -2.72
N VAL A 14 8.97 50.54 -3.16
CA VAL A 14 7.70 50.07 -2.60
C VAL A 14 7.55 48.57 -2.85
N LEU A 15 7.82 48.08 -4.07
CA LEU A 15 7.82 46.64 -4.39
C LEU A 15 8.82 45.85 -3.55
N PHE A 16 10.01 46.37 -3.36
CA PHE A 16 11.04 45.76 -2.51
C PHE A 16 10.59 45.71 -1.05
N PHE A 17 10.01 46.79 -0.50
CA PHE A 17 9.46 46.80 0.85
C PHE A 17 8.32 45.81 1.04
N VAL A 18 7.36 45.76 0.09
CA VAL A 18 6.27 44.79 0.09
C VAL A 18 6.82 43.36 0.04
N PHE A 19 7.77 43.10 -0.84
CA PHE A 19 8.43 41.82 -0.94
C PHE A 19 9.17 41.43 0.36
N ALA A 20 9.97 42.35 0.90
CA ALA A 20 10.72 42.11 2.13
C ALA A 20 9.81 41.86 3.35
N THR A 21 8.72 42.64 3.48
CA THR A 21 7.74 42.45 4.58
C THR A 21 6.97 41.13 4.41
N THR A 22 6.53 40.79 3.22
CA THR A 22 5.85 39.52 2.94
C THR A 22 6.79 38.34 3.18
N PHE A 23 8.03 38.41 2.73
CA PHE A 23 9.04 37.37 2.94
C PHE A 23 9.32 37.18 4.45
N THR A 24 9.51 38.29 5.19
CA THR A 24 9.78 38.22 6.63
C THR A 24 8.56 37.63 7.37
N TRP A 25 7.34 38.00 6.99
CA TRP A 25 6.14 37.44 7.57
C TRP A 25 6.01 35.93 7.26
N LEU A 26 6.16 35.50 6.01
CA LEU A 26 6.17 34.09 5.60
C LEU A 26 7.24 33.31 6.36
N TYR A 27 8.46 33.84 6.43
CA TYR A 27 9.55 33.23 7.19
C TYR A 27 9.17 33.04 8.66
N SER A 28 8.60 34.10 9.28
CA SER A 28 8.16 34.04 10.67
C SER A 28 7.06 32.99 10.87
N GLN A 29 6.07 32.88 9.97
CA GLN A 29 4.98 31.88 10.07
C GLN A 29 5.54 30.46 9.97
N ILE A 30 6.34 30.18 8.95
CA ILE A 30 6.92 28.84 8.74
C ILE A 30 7.83 28.48 9.93
N ASN A 31 8.68 29.39 10.39
CA ASN A 31 9.56 29.13 11.55
C ASN A 31 8.78 28.93 12.85
N SER A 32 7.65 29.59 13.01
CA SER A 32 6.78 29.46 14.18
C SER A 32 5.98 28.15 14.19
N ALA A 33 5.86 27.45 13.05
CA ALA A 33 5.24 26.14 12.94
C ALA A 33 6.21 24.97 13.22
N LEU A 34 7.47 25.25 13.58
CA LEU A 34 8.42 24.21 13.97
C LEU A 34 7.98 23.48 15.24
N PRO A 35 8.15 22.15 15.31
CA PRO A 35 7.82 21.37 16.51
C PRO A 35 8.72 21.76 17.69
N MET A 36 8.17 21.64 18.89
CA MET A 36 8.91 21.79 20.13
C MET A 36 9.80 20.55 20.34
N LEU A 37 11.11 20.71 20.28
CA LEU A 37 12.05 19.60 20.47
C LEU A 37 12.56 19.51 21.90
N ASP A 38 12.59 20.65 22.62
CA ASP A 38 13.27 20.82 23.90
C ASP A 38 12.45 21.70 24.85
N GLY A 39 12.74 21.60 26.17
CA GLY A 39 12.14 22.43 27.21
C GLY A 39 10.99 21.78 27.95
N LYS A 40 9.98 22.58 28.28
CA LYS A 40 8.79 22.13 29.05
C LYS A 40 7.50 22.62 28.41
N ALA A 41 6.47 21.82 28.48
CA ALA A 41 5.12 22.17 28.08
C ALA A 41 4.12 21.65 29.11
N ASP A 42 3.15 22.52 29.47
CA ASP A 42 2.04 22.13 30.35
C ASP A 42 0.93 21.52 29.51
N ILE A 43 0.54 20.29 29.82
CA ILE A 43 -0.39 19.47 29.07
C ILE A 43 -1.47 18.90 30.00
N PHE A 44 -2.73 19.15 29.67
CA PHE A 44 -3.84 18.60 30.42
C PHE A 44 -4.04 17.10 30.21
N GLY A 45 -4.30 16.38 31.32
CA GLY A 45 -4.76 14.99 31.29
C GLY A 45 -3.64 13.94 31.32
N LEU A 46 -2.45 14.32 31.77
CA LEU A 46 -1.39 13.40 32.19
C LEU A 46 -1.61 12.94 33.64
N SER A 47 -1.29 11.69 33.96
CA SER A 47 -1.27 11.21 35.37
C SER A 47 0.02 11.58 36.08
N GLY A 48 1.11 11.76 35.33
CA GLY A 48 2.43 12.13 35.83
C GLY A 48 3.27 12.82 34.75
N THR A 49 4.49 13.20 35.11
CA THR A 49 5.43 13.81 34.18
C THR A 49 5.75 12.82 33.05
N THR A 50 5.62 13.29 31.81
CA THR A 50 5.94 12.48 30.62
C THR A 50 7.10 13.14 29.88
N VAL A 51 8.11 12.37 29.49
CA VAL A 51 9.34 12.86 28.85
C VAL A 51 9.40 12.34 27.42
N ILE A 52 9.72 13.24 26.50
CA ILE A 52 9.97 12.94 25.09
C ILE A 52 11.45 13.24 24.81
N GLU A 53 12.22 12.18 24.63
CA GLU A 53 13.63 12.28 24.22
C GLU A 53 13.72 12.09 22.71
N ARG A 54 14.60 12.83 22.02
CA ARG A 54 14.88 12.64 20.61
C ARG A 54 16.35 12.46 20.37
N ASP A 55 16.69 11.47 19.56
CA ASP A 55 18.06 11.24 19.09
C ASP A 55 18.46 12.11 17.89
N GLY A 56 19.66 11.92 17.37
CA GLY A 56 20.21 12.64 16.22
C GLY A 56 19.43 12.44 14.92
N ASN A 57 18.54 11.45 14.82
CA ASN A 57 17.63 11.20 13.70
C ASN A 57 16.21 11.69 13.97
N GLY A 58 15.94 12.26 15.13
CA GLY A 58 14.64 12.72 15.58
C GLY A 58 13.72 11.60 16.05
N ILE A 59 14.24 10.40 16.28
CA ILE A 59 13.44 9.27 16.75
C ILE A 59 13.02 9.54 18.19
N ALA A 60 11.71 9.51 18.43
CA ALA A 60 11.15 9.84 19.74
C ALA A 60 11.15 8.63 20.68
N THR A 61 11.75 8.76 21.87
CA THR A 61 11.52 7.90 23.02
C THR A 61 10.59 8.59 24.00
N ILE A 62 9.39 8.05 24.17
CA ILE A 62 8.33 8.61 24.99
C ILE A 62 8.24 7.81 26.28
N LYS A 63 8.49 8.46 27.43
CA LYS A 63 8.50 7.85 28.76
C LYS A 63 7.39 8.45 29.62
N GLY A 64 6.39 7.64 29.96
CA GLY A 64 5.26 8.05 30.81
C GLY A 64 5.04 7.06 31.96
N GLU A 65 4.22 7.43 32.94
CA GLU A 65 3.86 6.53 34.05
C GLU A 65 2.91 5.44 33.58
N GLN A 66 1.94 5.78 32.73
CA GLN A 66 0.89 4.90 32.24
C GLN A 66 0.79 4.95 30.72
N ARG A 67 0.16 3.93 30.12
CA ARG A 67 -0.05 3.85 28.67
C ARG A 67 -0.83 5.05 28.10
N ASN A 68 -1.76 5.61 28.88
CA ASN A 68 -2.53 6.79 28.47
C ASN A 68 -1.65 8.05 28.42
N ASP A 69 -0.69 8.22 29.33
CA ASP A 69 0.25 9.36 29.28
C ASP A 69 1.11 9.29 28.03
N VAL A 70 1.58 8.08 27.68
CA VAL A 70 2.32 7.85 26.46
C VAL A 70 1.44 8.09 25.22
N ALA A 71 0.14 7.78 25.27
CA ALA A 71 -0.78 8.09 24.18
C ALA A 71 -0.97 9.60 23.97
N VAL A 72 -1.08 10.38 25.07
CA VAL A 72 -1.10 11.85 25.01
C VAL A 72 0.18 12.37 24.35
N ALA A 73 1.34 11.91 24.80
CA ALA A 73 2.63 12.38 24.26
C ALA A 73 2.86 11.94 22.81
N LEU A 74 2.42 10.73 22.41
CA LEU A 74 2.49 10.28 21.02
C LEU A 74 1.57 11.09 20.10
N GLY A 75 0.34 11.39 20.56
CA GLY A 75 -0.57 12.29 19.85
C GLY A 75 0.01 13.70 19.69
N PHE A 76 0.65 14.21 20.74
CA PHE A 76 1.34 15.50 20.74
C PHE A 76 2.44 15.57 19.68
N VAL A 77 3.36 14.61 19.63
CA VAL A 77 4.45 14.60 18.62
C VAL A 77 3.94 14.38 17.21
N HIS A 78 2.92 13.51 17.05
CA HIS A 78 2.30 13.30 15.73
C HIS A 78 1.67 14.61 15.22
N ALA A 79 0.98 15.36 16.07
CA ALA A 79 0.38 16.64 15.66
C ALA A 79 1.45 17.69 15.32
N GLN A 80 2.49 17.82 16.13
CA GLN A 80 3.53 18.82 15.87
C GLN A 80 4.35 18.56 14.62
N GLU A 81 4.53 17.30 14.24
CA GLU A 81 5.41 16.92 13.13
C GLU A 81 4.66 16.45 11.87
N ARG A 82 3.39 16.00 11.99
CA ARG A 82 2.69 15.24 10.95
C ARG A 82 1.21 15.60 10.77
N PHE A 83 0.73 16.69 11.36
CA PHE A 83 -0.72 16.95 11.38
C PHE A 83 -1.36 16.99 10.00
N PHE A 84 -0.70 17.62 9.01
CA PHE A 84 -1.23 17.65 7.64
C PHE A 84 -1.38 16.25 7.03
N GLN A 85 -0.41 15.36 7.26
CA GLN A 85 -0.53 13.95 6.84
C GLN A 85 -1.74 13.27 7.51
N MET A 86 -1.93 13.49 8.81
CA MET A 86 -3.08 12.94 9.57
C MET A 86 -4.40 13.46 9.01
N ASP A 87 -4.49 14.76 8.73
CA ASP A 87 -5.66 15.42 8.16
C ASP A 87 -6.00 14.89 6.76
N LEU A 88 -4.99 14.62 5.93
CA LEU A 88 -5.20 13.98 4.64
C LEU A 88 -5.77 12.56 4.77
N LEU A 89 -5.28 11.75 5.71
CA LEU A 89 -5.76 10.38 5.92
C LEU A 89 -7.22 10.36 6.38
N ARG A 90 -7.59 11.16 7.41
CA ARG A 90 -9.00 11.21 7.86
C ARG A 90 -9.94 11.73 6.78
N ARG A 91 -9.53 12.76 6.00
CA ARG A 91 -10.35 13.31 4.91
C ARG A 91 -10.45 12.36 3.73
N ASN A 92 -9.41 11.60 3.44
CA ASN A 92 -9.44 10.58 2.39
C ASN A 92 -10.59 9.59 2.63
N SER A 93 -10.63 8.97 3.80
CA SER A 93 -11.66 7.99 4.14
C SER A 93 -13.03 8.61 4.46
N ALA A 94 -13.09 9.85 4.92
CA ALA A 94 -14.35 10.54 5.12
C ALA A 94 -14.97 11.10 3.82
N GLY A 95 -14.24 11.12 2.70
CA GLY A 95 -14.68 11.79 1.47
C GLY A 95 -14.78 13.30 1.66
N GLU A 96 -13.72 13.93 2.20
CA GLU A 96 -13.68 15.35 2.59
C GLU A 96 -12.47 16.10 2.00
N LEU A 97 -11.76 15.51 1.04
CA LEU A 97 -10.58 16.13 0.42
C LEU A 97 -10.95 17.39 -0.40
N SER A 98 -12.16 17.45 -0.94
CA SER A 98 -12.64 18.62 -1.71
C SER A 98 -12.69 19.91 -0.88
N SER A 99 -12.83 19.80 0.45
CA SER A 99 -12.81 20.95 1.34
C SER A 99 -11.41 21.60 1.43
N LEU A 100 -10.33 20.86 1.11
CA LEU A 100 -8.96 21.37 0.99
C LEU A 100 -8.56 21.71 -0.44
N PHE A 101 -8.89 20.81 -1.39
CA PHE A 101 -8.37 20.86 -2.77
C PHE A 101 -9.39 21.28 -3.83
N GLY A 102 -10.62 21.62 -3.40
CA GLY A 102 -11.67 22.07 -4.31
C GLY A 102 -12.16 20.98 -5.26
N PRO A 103 -12.65 21.35 -6.46
CA PRO A 103 -13.30 20.45 -7.40
C PRO A 103 -12.45 19.27 -7.86
N ALA A 104 -11.12 19.38 -7.80
CA ALA A 104 -10.21 18.31 -8.24
C ALA A 104 -10.40 17.00 -7.45
N ALA A 105 -10.76 17.09 -6.17
CA ALA A 105 -11.01 15.94 -5.31
C ALA A 105 -12.47 15.47 -5.29
N LEU A 106 -13.42 16.21 -5.90
CA LEU A 106 -14.86 15.96 -5.76
C LEU A 106 -15.28 14.58 -6.31
N LYS A 107 -14.67 14.10 -7.39
CA LYS A 107 -14.98 12.77 -7.93
C LYS A 107 -14.59 11.66 -6.94
N HIS A 108 -13.45 11.81 -6.29
CA HIS A 108 -12.98 10.89 -5.25
C HIS A 108 -13.95 10.94 -4.04
N ASP A 109 -14.22 12.13 -3.52
CA ASP A 109 -15.09 12.28 -2.36
C ASP A 109 -16.49 11.68 -2.60
N LYS A 110 -17.09 11.89 -3.77
CA LYS A 110 -18.37 11.26 -4.15
C LYS A 110 -18.30 9.73 -4.13
N LYS A 111 -17.16 9.14 -4.57
CA LYS A 111 -16.96 7.69 -4.55
C LYS A 111 -16.89 7.18 -3.10
N ILE A 112 -16.12 7.85 -2.24
CA ILE A 112 -15.92 7.45 -0.85
C ILE A 112 -17.14 7.68 0.03
N ARG A 113 -17.87 8.78 -0.16
CA ARG A 113 -19.09 9.12 0.61
C ARG A 113 -20.16 8.03 0.56
N ARG A 114 -20.17 7.19 -0.46
CA ARG A 114 -21.08 6.03 -0.54
C ARG A 114 -20.89 5.07 0.63
N HIS A 115 -19.66 4.93 1.15
CA HIS A 115 -19.34 4.05 2.27
C HIS A 115 -19.69 4.63 3.64
N ARG A 116 -19.93 5.94 3.76
CA ARG A 116 -20.32 6.63 4.99
C ARG A 116 -19.39 6.33 6.18
N PHE A 117 -18.08 6.34 5.94
CA PHE A 117 -17.09 5.93 6.94
C PHE A 117 -17.07 6.81 8.19
N ARG A 118 -17.37 8.12 8.09
CA ARG A 118 -17.45 8.98 9.29
C ARG A 118 -18.58 8.56 10.22
N GLU A 119 -19.76 8.24 9.70
CA GLU A 119 -20.88 7.75 10.50
C GLU A 119 -20.57 6.38 11.10
N ARG A 120 -19.94 5.48 10.32
CA ARG A 120 -19.50 4.16 10.80
C ARG A 120 -18.43 4.30 11.88
N ALA A 121 -17.47 5.21 11.75
CA ALA A 121 -16.46 5.49 12.76
C ALA A 121 -17.09 5.91 14.10
N ARG A 122 -18.08 6.81 14.06
CA ARG A 122 -18.83 7.21 15.25
C ARG A 122 -19.58 6.06 15.88
N GLU A 123 -20.13 5.16 15.09
CA GLU A 123 -20.83 3.99 15.61
C GLU A 123 -19.85 2.97 16.24
N ILE A 124 -18.70 2.73 15.62
CA ILE A 124 -17.63 1.89 16.18
C ILE A 124 -17.21 2.40 17.56
N ILE A 125 -16.98 3.72 17.72
CA ILE A 125 -16.54 4.31 18.98
C ILE A 125 -17.53 4.06 20.12
N LYS A 126 -18.83 4.04 19.85
CA LYS A 126 -19.85 3.74 20.87
C LYS A 126 -19.75 2.32 21.40
N HIS A 127 -19.16 1.40 20.63
CA HIS A 127 -19.01 0.00 20.96
C HIS A 127 -17.60 -0.39 21.45
N LEU A 128 -16.66 0.57 21.49
CA LEU A 128 -15.31 0.29 22.00
C LEU A 128 -15.34 -0.03 23.50
N PRO A 129 -14.51 -0.99 23.95
CA PRO A 129 -14.28 -1.23 25.37
C PRO A 129 -13.81 0.05 26.08
N PRO A 130 -14.17 0.25 27.36
CA PRO A 130 -13.82 1.47 28.11
C PRO A 130 -12.34 1.82 28.10
N GLN A 131 -11.45 0.81 28.17
CA GLN A 131 -10.00 0.99 28.14
C GLN A 131 -9.51 1.54 26.80
N GLN A 132 -10.05 0.99 25.70
CA GLN A 132 -9.72 1.45 24.35
C GLN A 132 -10.26 2.85 24.09
N LEU A 133 -11.46 3.16 24.56
CA LEU A 133 -12.02 4.51 24.47
C LEU A 133 -11.19 5.51 25.28
N ALA A 134 -10.69 5.14 26.46
CA ALA A 134 -9.82 5.98 27.28
C ALA A 134 -8.49 6.25 26.57
N LEU A 135 -7.87 5.24 25.96
CA LEU A 135 -6.66 5.36 25.17
C LEU A 135 -6.87 6.29 23.97
N LEU A 136 -7.97 6.11 23.24
CA LEU A 136 -8.34 6.94 22.09
C LEU A 136 -8.52 8.40 22.49
N LYS A 137 -9.24 8.67 23.57
CA LYS A 137 -9.44 10.02 24.13
C LYS A 137 -8.11 10.64 24.60
N ALA A 138 -7.21 9.85 25.19
CA ALA A 138 -5.89 10.33 25.60
C ALA A 138 -5.08 10.77 24.38
N TYR A 139 -5.05 9.96 23.33
CA TYR A 139 -4.38 10.28 22.07
C TYR A 139 -4.97 11.54 21.41
N THR A 140 -6.30 11.63 21.30
CA THR A 140 -7.01 12.80 20.74
C THR A 140 -6.66 14.09 21.50
N ARG A 141 -6.62 14.05 22.84
CA ARG A 141 -6.17 15.20 23.65
C ARG A 141 -4.74 15.61 23.31
N GLY A 142 -3.84 14.64 23.20
CA GLY A 142 -2.44 14.89 22.84
C GLY A 142 -2.31 15.54 21.47
N VAL A 143 -3.03 15.04 20.47
CA VAL A 143 -3.06 15.62 19.11
C VAL A 143 -3.49 17.09 19.15
N ASN A 144 -4.60 17.40 19.84
CA ASN A 144 -5.14 18.75 19.87
C ASN A 144 -4.24 19.72 20.64
N GLN A 145 -3.68 19.31 21.77
CA GLN A 145 -2.74 20.14 22.52
C GLN A 145 -1.40 20.32 21.77
N GLY A 146 -0.94 19.27 21.06
CA GLY A 146 0.24 19.37 20.19
C GLY A 146 0.03 20.39 19.08
N LEU A 147 -1.14 20.41 18.46
CA LEU A 147 -1.51 21.38 17.43
C LEU A 147 -1.64 22.80 18.01
N GLU A 148 -2.30 22.94 19.16
CA GLU A 148 -2.57 24.22 19.81
C GLU A 148 -1.30 24.90 20.31
N LEU A 149 -0.30 24.13 20.76
CA LEU A 149 0.98 24.64 21.23
C LEU A 149 1.98 24.97 20.12
N LEU A 150 1.68 24.69 18.85
CA LEU A 150 2.39 25.30 17.73
C LEU A 150 2.10 26.81 17.71
N LYS A 151 3.13 27.62 17.55
CA LYS A 151 2.99 29.08 17.50
C LYS A 151 2.34 29.59 16.22
N ALA A 152 2.27 28.77 15.19
CA ALA A 152 1.54 28.98 13.94
C ALA A 152 1.02 27.64 13.44
N ALA A 153 -0.03 27.67 12.59
CA ALA A 153 -0.53 26.47 11.92
C ALA A 153 0.58 25.81 11.07
N PRO A 154 0.54 24.47 10.86
CA PRO A 154 1.46 23.81 9.94
C PRO A 154 1.48 24.51 8.58
N PHE A 155 2.67 24.65 8.00
CA PHE A 155 2.91 25.51 6.82
C PHE A 155 2.05 25.16 5.60
N GLU A 156 1.59 23.93 5.50
CA GLU A 156 0.70 23.47 4.44
C GLU A 156 -0.62 24.22 4.43
N TYR A 157 -1.17 24.52 5.62
CA TYR A 157 -2.42 25.27 5.74
C TYR A 157 -2.26 26.73 5.34
N LEU A 158 -1.07 27.31 5.56
CA LEU A 158 -0.76 28.66 5.06
C LEU A 158 -0.80 28.70 3.53
N LEU A 159 -0.23 27.70 2.87
CA LEU A 159 -0.25 27.58 1.41
C LEU A 159 -1.65 27.28 0.86
N LEU A 160 -2.44 26.52 1.59
CA LEU A 160 -3.82 26.20 1.24
C LEU A 160 -4.80 27.33 1.61
N GLN A 161 -4.38 28.34 2.35
CA GLN A 161 -5.24 29.41 2.89
C GLN A 161 -6.44 28.82 3.66
N GLN A 162 -6.14 27.87 4.56
CA GLN A 162 -7.11 27.17 5.39
C GLN A 162 -6.59 27.13 6.83
N GLU A 163 -7.49 26.86 7.78
CA GLU A 163 -7.10 26.58 9.16
C GLU A 163 -7.19 25.06 9.44
N PRO A 164 -6.28 24.51 10.25
CA PRO A 164 -6.38 23.12 10.67
C PRO A 164 -7.62 22.93 11.56
N VAL A 165 -8.33 21.82 11.37
CA VAL A 165 -9.49 21.45 12.19
C VAL A 165 -9.04 20.47 13.27
N PHE A 166 -9.41 20.72 14.53
CA PHE A 166 -9.09 19.87 15.66
C PHE A 166 -9.50 18.41 15.43
N TRP A 167 -8.71 17.51 16.00
CA TRP A 167 -8.89 16.07 15.91
C TRP A 167 -10.05 15.60 16.79
N GLN A 168 -10.88 14.70 16.26
CA GLN A 168 -11.94 14.03 17.00
C GLN A 168 -11.58 12.54 17.15
N GLU A 169 -12.20 11.84 18.09
CA GLU A 169 -11.97 10.42 18.30
C GLU A 169 -12.21 9.58 17.03
N GLU A 170 -13.26 9.91 16.26
CA GLU A 170 -13.55 9.24 14.99
C GLU A 170 -12.46 9.42 13.93
N ASP A 171 -11.63 10.46 14.02
CA ASP A 171 -10.59 10.72 13.03
C ASP A 171 -9.46 9.67 13.09
N THR A 172 -9.22 9.07 14.26
CA THR A 172 -8.32 7.90 14.38
C THR A 172 -8.91 6.68 13.69
N VAL A 173 -10.19 6.41 13.83
CA VAL A 173 -10.87 5.33 13.11
C VAL A 173 -10.84 5.59 11.60
N LEU A 174 -11.05 6.84 11.19
CA LEU A 174 -10.94 7.26 9.79
C LEU A 174 -9.52 7.08 9.23
N THR A 175 -8.49 7.32 10.03
CA THR A 175 -7.10 7.02 9.63
C THR A 175 -6.93 5.53 9.31
N ILE A 176 -7.49 4.64 10.11
CA ILE A 176 -7.47 3.19 9.86
C ILE A 176 -8.33 2.83 8.64
N PHE A 177 -9.49 3.46 8.45
CA PHE A 177 -10.28 3.29 7.22
C PHE A 177 -9.54 3.76 5.96
N SER A 178 -8.66 4.76 6.05
CA SER A 178 -7.80 5.14 4.92
C SER A 178 -6.85 4.00 4.53
N MET A 179 -6.36 3.22 5.49
CA MET A 179 -5.58 2.01 5.20
C MET A 179 -6.45 0.90 4.59
N TYR A 180 -7.71 0.74 4.99
CA TYR A 180 -8.64 -0.16 4.30
C TYR A 180 -8.80 0.21 2.82
N ILE A 181 -8.95 1.49 2.53
CA ILE A 181 -9.04 1.98 1.14
C ILE A 181 -7.75 1.68 0.38
N ASP A 182 -6.59 1.99 0.95
CA ASP A 182 -5.31 1.78 0.28
C ASP A 182 -5.02 0.30 0.00
N LEU A 183 -5.49 -0.61 0.85
CA LEU A 183 -5.11 -2.02 0.80
C LEU A 183 -6.17 -2.93 0.14
N GLN A 184 -7.45 -2.55 0.09
CA GLN A 184 -8.55 -3.46 -0.27
C GLN A 184 -9.59 -2.87 -1.23
N PHE A 185 -9.55 -1.58 -1.55
CA PHE A 185 -10.67 -0.91 -2.24
C PHE A 185 -10.93 -1.40 -3.68
N GLU A 186 -9.91 -1.87 -4.40
CA GLU A 186 -10.04 -2.34 -5.78
C GLU A 186 -10.68 -3.73 -5.91
N TYR A 187 -11.01 -4.42 -4.81
CA TYR A 187 -11.52 -5.80 -4.86
C TYR A 187 -12.86 -5.91 -5.58
N GLY A 188 -13.77 -4.96 -5.37
CA GLY A 188 -15.02 -4.93 -6.14
C GLY A 188 -14.83 -4.76 -7.65
N GLU A 189 -13.83 -3.99 -8.05
CA GLU A 189 -13.47 -3.82 -9.47
C GLU A 189 -12.92 -5.13 -10.07
N ARG A 190 -12.19 -5.93 -9.26
CA ARG A 190 -11.72 -7.26 -9.66
C ARG A 190 -12.89 -8.22 -9.92
N GLU A 191 -13.83 -8.33 -8.99
CA GLU A 191 -15.01 -9.19 -9.15
C GLU A 191 -15.84 -8.80 -10.37
N LEU A 192 -16.12 -7.51 -10.55
CA LEU A 192 -16.86 -6.99 -11.72
C LEU A 192 -16.15 -7.32 -13.03
N THR A 193 -14.83 -7.18 -13.08
CA THR A 193 -14.03 -7.53 -14.26
C THR A 193 -14.05 -9.02 -14.54
N LEU A 194 -13.88 -9.86 -13.51
CA LEU A 194 -13.95 -11.32 -13.65
C LEU A 194 -15.34 -11.81 -14.06
N GLY A 195 -16.38 -11.21 -13.49
CA GLY A 195 -17.78 -11.48 -13.90
C GLY A 195 -18.01 -11.12 -15.36
N MET A 196 -17.54 -9.97 -15.81
CA MET A 196 -17.62 -9.56 -17.22
C MET A 196 -16.84 -10.53 -18.13
N ILE A 197 -15.62 -10.94 -17.76
CA ILE A 197 -14.83 -11.93 -18.49
C ILE A 197 -15.60 -13.24 -18.60
N LYS A 198 -16.10 -13.76 -17.50
CA LYS A 198 -16.87 -15.01 -17.46
C LYS A 198 -18.10 -14.97 -18.37
N ASN A 199 -18.89 -13.91 -18.29
CA ASN A 199 -20.11 -13.75 -19.06
C ASN A 199 -19.87 -13.46 -20.56
N THR A 200 -18.77 -12.78 -20.90
CA THR A 200 -18.47 -12.37 -22.28
C THR A 200 -17.64 -13.41 -23.02
N LEU A 201 -16.67 -14.03 -22.35
CA LEU A 201 -15.67 -14.91 -22.94
C LEU A 201 -15.84 -16.40 -22.56
N GLY A 202 -16.71 -16.69 -21.60
CA GLY A 202 -17.00 -18.03 -21.10
C GLY A 202 -16.09 -18.53 -19.99
N ASP A 203 -16.49 -19.67 -19.40
CA ASP A 203 -15.85 -20.25 -18.22
C ASP A 203 -14.38 -20.64 -18.47
N ASP A 204 -14.08 -21.21 -19.62
CA ASP A 204 -12.69 -21.62 -19.93
C ASP A 204 -11.74 -20.43 -19.95
N MET A 205 -12.15 -19.29 -20.54
CA MET A 205 -11.36 -18.07 -20.57
C MET A 205 -11.27 -17.42 -19.20
N TYR A 206 -12.34 -17.41 -18.42
CA TYR A 206 -12.34 -16.97 -17.05
C TYR A 206 -11.32 -17.76 -16.21
N GLN A 207 -11.33 -19.08 -16.26
CA GLN A 207 -10.37 -19.93 -15.54
C GLN A 207 -8.93 -19.73 -16.02
N PHE A 208 -8.72 -19.47 -17.31
CA PHE A 208 -7.42 -19.21 -17.87
C PHE A 208 -6.82 -17.87 -17.42
N LEU A 209 -7.65 -16.81 -17.35
CA LEU A 209 -7.25 -15.46 -16.94
C LEU A 209 -7.24 -15.27 -15.42
N ASN A 210 -7.89 -16.17 -14.66
CA ASN A 210 -7.90 -16.21 -13.19
C ASN A 210 -7.28 -17.53 -12.65
N PRO A 211 -6.00 -17.79 -12.92
CA PRO A 211 -5.35 -19.04 -12.55
C PRO A 211 -5.16 -19.16 -11.03
N LYS A 212 -5.44 -20.36 -10.48
CA LYS A 212 -5.30 -20.66 -9.03
C LYS A 212 -3.86 -20.85 -8.58
N GLY A 213 -2.93 -21.13 -9.49
CA GLY A 213 -1.54 -21.41 -9.15
C GLY A 213 -0.56 -21.15 -10.28
N SER A 214 0.72 -21.09 -9.92
CA SER A 214 1.83 -20.86 -10.85
C SER A 214 3.10 -21.62 -10.46
N ARG A 215 4.10 -21.62 -11.36
CA ARG A 215 5.44 -22.10 -11.02
C ARG A 215 6.11 -21.27 -9.91
N TRP A 216 5.66 -20.06 -9.69
CA TRP A 216 6.18 -19.14 -8.68
C TRP A 216 5.54 -19.33 -7.31
N ASP A 217 4.59 -20.28 -7.18
CA ASP A 217 3.98 -20.55 -5.90
C ASP A 217 5.03 -20.91 -4.85
N ALA A 218 4.96 -20.22 -3.74
CA ALA A 218 5.85 -20.37 -2.61
C ALA A 218 5.06 -20.42 -1.30
N ALA A 219 3.95 -21.18 -1.28
CA ALA A 219 3.16 -21.36 -0.08
C ALA A 219 4.00 -22.01 1.03
N ILE A 220 3.80 -21.57 2.28
CA ILE A 220 4.54 -22.06 3.46
C ILE A 220 4.27 -23.55 3.69
N ASP A 221 3.04 -24.00 3.40
CA ASP A 221 2.60 -25.40 3.50
C ASP A 221 3.01 -26.25 2.28
N ASN A 222 3.78 -25.69 1.35
CA ASN A 222 4.21 -26.31 0.08
C ASN A 222 3.05 -26.72 -0.85
N SER A 223 1.82 -26.25 -0.62
CA SER A 223 0.69 -26.50 -1.51
C SER A 223 0.91 -25.91 -2.90
N ARG A 224 0.46 -26.62 -3.94
CA ARG A 224 0.54 -26.20 -5.34
C ARG A 224 -0.78 -26.47 -6.06
N TYR A 225 -1.10 -25.63 -7.03
CA TYR A 225 -2.27 -25.80 -7.89
C TYR A 225 -1.84 -25.93 -9.35
N PRO A 226 -2.54 -26.75 -10.15
CA PRO A 226 -2.24 -26.90 -11.57
C PRO A 226 -2.56 -25.59 -12.31
N GLN A 227 -1.89 -25.39 -13.42
CA GLN A 227 -2.21 -24.29 -14.35
C GLN A 227 -3.45 -24.64 -15.17
N SER A 228 -4.30 -23.64 -15.41
CA SER A 228 -5.45 -23.77 -16.30
C SER A 228 -4.99 -24.00 -17.75
N PRO A 229 -5.66 -24.87 -18.54
CA PRO A 229 -5.34 -25.07 -19.94
C PRO A 229 -5.64 -23.82 -20.76
N ILE A 230 -4.95 -23.67 -21.90
CA ILE A 230 -5.23 -22.58 -22.85
C ILE A 230 -6.56 -22.93 -23.56
N PRO A 231 -7.58 -22.04 -23.52
CA PRO A 231 -8.83 -22.25 -24.25
C PRO A 231 -8.59 -22.32 -25.77
N VAL A 232 -9.31 -23.24 -26.43
CA VAL A 232 -9.13 -23.46 -27.87
C VAL A 232 -9.60 -22.27 -28.72
N GLN A 233 -10.66 -21.60 -28.26
CA GLN A 233 -11.33 -20.53 -29.04
C GLN A 233 -10.60 -19.21 -28.97
N GLY A 234 -9.52 -18.94 -28.43
CA GLY A 234 -8.87 -17.64 -28.38
C GLY A 234 -9.82 -16.45 -28.23
N TRP A 235 -9.31 -15.24 -28.05
CA TRP A 235 -10.13 -14.03 -27.99
C TRP A 235 -10.45 -13.39 -29.36
N GLN A 236 -10.07 -13.99 -30.47
CA GLN A 236 -10.40 -13.46 -31.80
C GLN A 236 -11.72 -13.99 -32.36
N ALA A 237 -12.26 -15.11 -31.86
CA ALA A 237 -13.40 -15.79 -32.44
C ALA A 237 -14.71 -14.97 -32.48
N ASN A 238 -14.83 -13.93 -31.64
CA ASN A 238 -16.02 -13.08 -31.55
C ASN A 238 -15.85 -11.71 -32.21
N SER A 239 -14.77 -11.46 -32.95
CA SER A 239 -14.50 -10.16 -33.61
C SER A 239 -15.42 -9.88 -34.81
N ALA A 240 -16.29 -10.81 -35.20
CA ALA A 240 -17.24 -10.62 -36.32
C ALA A 240 -18.44 -9.72 -36.01
N ALA A 241 -18.63 -9.30 -34.78
CA ALA A 241 -19.69 -8.37 -34.40
C ALA A 241 -19.12 -6.94 -34.21
N SER A 242 -18.46 -6.41 -35.27
CA SER A 242 -18.08 -5.00 -35.28
C SER A 242 -19.32 -4.13 -35.51
N HIS A 243 -19.94 -3.69 -34.42
CA HIS A 243 -20.85 -2.57 -34.48
C HIS A 243 -20.03 -1.28 -34.48
N SER A 244 -20.18 -0.49 -35.51
CA SER A 244 -19.59 0.82 -35.73
C SER A 244 -20.08 1.84 -34.69
N GLY A 245 -19.54 1.81 -33.51
CA GLY A 245 -19.74 2.81 -32.47
C GLY A 245 -18.39 3.44 -32.12
N LYS A 246 -18.24 4.72 -32.47
CA LYS A 246 -17.07 5.53 -32.09
C LYS A 246 -16.99 5.70 -30.57
N THR A 247 -16.23 4.87 -29.91
CA THR A 247 -15.60 5.21 -28.62
C THR A 247 -14.17 4.70 -28.70
N GLN A 248 -13.24 5.60 -28.96
CA GLN A 248 -11.83 5.34 -28.71
C GLN A 248 -11.66 5.20 -27.19
N ALA A 249 -11.80 3.99 -26.67
CA ALA A 249 -11.19 3.66 -25.39
C ALA A 249 -9.69 3.90 -25.56
N SER A 250 -9.12 4.80 -24.79
CA SER A 250 -7.66 4.94 -24.72
C SER A 250 -7.10 3.57 -24.36
N PRO A 251 -6.16 3.00 -25.14
CA PRO A 251 -5.60 1.71 -24.81
C PRO A 251 -4.95 1.84 -23.44
N SER A 252 -5.44 1.06 -22.46
CA SER A 252 -4.74 0.90 -21.20
C SER A 252 -3.38 0.27 -21.50
N HIS A 253 -2.35 1.10 -21.54
CA HIS A 253 -0.98 0.57 -21.52
C HIS A 253 -0.78 -0.03 -20.14
N TYR A 254 -0.44 -1.32 -20.08
CA TYR A 254 0.08 -1.92 -18.84
C TYR A 254 1.36 -1.19 -18.47
N GLN A 255 1.21 -0.04 -17.85
CA GLN A 255 2.29 0.53 -17.08
C GLN A 255 2.49 -0.40 -15.89
N ASP A 256 3.73 -0.60 -15.53
CA ASP A 256 4.05 -1.43 -14.36
C ASP A 256 3.74 -0.65 -13.08
N LEU A 257 2.47 -0.21 -12.94
CA LEU A 257 2.02 0.52 -11.76
C LEU A 257 2.19 -0.36 -10.53
N ALA A 258 2.73 0.25 -9.51
CA ALA A 258 2.91 -0.36 -8.23
C ALA A 258 1.55 -0.56 -7.54
N LEU A 259 1.40 -1.71 -6.89
CA LEU A 259 0.27 -2.02 -6.01
C LEU A 259 0.79 -2.14 -4.59
N PRO A 260 0.01 -1.74 -3.58
CA PRO A 260 0.37 -1.97 -2.20
C PRO A 260 0.85 -3.39 -1.99
N GLY A 261 2.01 -3.52 -1.38
CA GLY A 261 2.64 -4.81 -1.18
C GLY A 261 3.49 -4.81 0.08
N SER A 262 4.17 -5.90 0.35
CA SER A 262 5.08 -6.02 1.49
C SER A 262 5.85 -7.31 1.37
N ASN A 263 6.96 -7.42 2.09
CA ASN A 263 7.61 -8.69 2.39
C ASN A 263 7.67 -8.87 3.91
N ASN A 264 7.57 -10.11 4.37
CA ASN A 264 7.78 -10.43 5.78
C ASN A 264 8.30 -11.87 5.90
N TRP A 265 9.36 -12.08 6.64
CA TRP A 265 9.95 -13.41 6.83
C TRP A 265 10.59 -13.52 8.20
N ALA A 266 10.75 -14.76 8.67
CA ALA A 266 11.40 -15.02 9.93
C ALA A 266 12.18 -16.34 9.89
N VAL A 267 13.22 -16.40 10.69
CA VAL A 267 13.97 -17.63 11.01
C VAL A 267 13.86 -17.95 12.49
N SER A 268 13.69 -19.23 12.83
CA SER A 268 13.59 -19.64 14.24
C SER A 268 14.95 -19.51 14.95
N GLY A 269 14.92 -19.47 16.28
CA GLY A 269 16.11 -19.44 17.11
C GLY A 269 17.07 -20.62 16.86
N LYS A 270 16.61 -21.72 16.28
CA LYS A 270 17.48 -22.84 15.87
C LYS A 270 18.44 -22.47 14.75
N LEU A 271 18.08 -21.48 13.96
CA LEU A 271 18.86 -21.00 12.80
C LEU A 271 19.53 -19.65 13.08
N SER A 272 19.19 -18.95 14.14
CA SER A 272 19.82 -17.69 14.50
C SER A 272 21.12 -17.91 15.27
N GLU A 273 22.02 -16.94 15.24
CA GLU A 273 23.30 -16.99 15.96
C GLU A 273 23.13 -16.81 17.47
N ASN A 274 22.11 -16.04 17.89
CA ASN A 274 21.87 -15.67 19.29
C ASN A 274 20.79 -16.53 20.00
N GLY A 275 20.12 -17.44 19.27
CA GLY A 275 19.08 -18.33 19.81
C GLY A 275 17.67 -17.71 19.86
N SER A 276 17.53 -16.39 19.75
CA SER A 276 16.23 -15.74 19.54
C SER A 276 15.79 -15.88 18.08
N ALA A 277 14.48 -15.89 17.80
CA ALA A 277 14.04 -15.81 16.41
C ALA A 277 14.32 -14.42 15.82
N ILE A 278 14.61 -14.33 14.52
CA ILE A 278 14.84 -13.05 13.83
C ILE A 278 13.70 -12.83 12.83
N LEU A 279 13.11 -11.63 12.85
CA LEU A 279 12.06 -11.23 11.93
C LEU A 279 12.56 -10.09 11.04
N ALA A 280 12.19 -10.15 9.76
CA ALA A 280 12.36 -9.04 8.81
C ALA A 280 11.03 -8.67 8.17
N ASN A 281 10.78 -7.38 8.03
CA ASN A 281 9.57 -6.83 7.40
C ASN A 281 9.92 -5.59 6.58
N ASP A 282 9.33 -5.47 5.41
CA ASP A 282 9.32 -4.24 4.63
C ASP A 282 7.95 -4.04 3.97
N MET A 283 7.24 -3.00 4.37
CA MET A 283 5.91 -2.65 3.84
C MET A 283 6.05 -1.76 2.62
N HIS A 284 5.55 -2.21 1.45
CA HIS A 284 5.65 -1.48 0.20
C HIS A 284 4.42 -0.62 -0.03
N LEU A 285 4.60 0.68 0.04
CA LEU A 285 3.55 1.67 -0.12
C LEU A 285 4.03 2.79 -1.07
N ASN A 286 3.13 3.70 -1.40
CA ASN A 286 3.48 4.93 -2.09
C ASN A 286 4.47 5.75 -1.25
N LEU A 287 5.62 6.06 -1.83
CA LEU A 287 6.67 6.86 -1.20
C LEU A 287 6.33 8.34 -1.30
N ARG A 288 6.41 9.01 -0.16
CA ARG A 288 6.12 10.44 -0.04
C ARG A 288 6.92 11.08 1.09
N VAL A 289 6.96 12.38 1.09
CA VAL A 289 7.48 13.20 2.19
C VAL A 289 6.31 13.99 2.79
N PRO A 290 6.09 13.94 4.12
CA PRO A 290 6.75 13.05 5.08
C PRO A 290 6.40 11.57 4.84
N ASN A 291 7.20 10.66 5.44
CA ASN A 291 6.97 9.22 5.34
C ASN A 291 5.58 8.81 5.88
N THR A 292 5.07 7.65 5.44
CA THR A 292 3.84 7.07 5.98
C THR A 292 3.99 6.79 7.48
N TRP A 293 5.12 6.26 7.89
CA TRP A 293 5.40 5.84 9.26
C TRP A 293 6.13 6.91 10.07
N TYR A 294 5.98 6.81 11.39
CA TYR A 294 6.71 7.58 12.39
C TYR A 294 7.39 6.61 13.37
N ARG A 295 8.72 6.67 13.51
CA ARG A 295 9.46 5.82 14.45
C ARG A 295 9.29 6.31 15.87
N ALA A 296 9.00 5.39 16.79
CA ALA A 296 8.90 5.71 18.21
C ALA A 296 9.32 4.53 19.09
N SER A 297 9.82 4.84 20.27
CA SER A 297 9.98 3.94 21.40
C SER A 297 9.07 4.42 22.53
N LEU A 298 8.20 3.55 23.03
CA LEU A 298 7.24 3.84 24.10
C LEU A 298 7.64 3.10 25.36
N GLU A 299 7.76 3.83 26.47
CA GLU A 299 8.15 3.27 27.78
C GLU A 299 7.11 3.67 28.82
N TYR A 300 6.48 2.69 29.50
CA TYR A 300 5.45 2.93 30.50
C TYR A 300 5.32 1.75 31.47
N ARG A 301 4.46 1.87 32.50
CA ARG A 301 4.06 0.77 33.37
C ARG A 301 2.64 0.31 33.03
N ASN A 302 2.47 -1.02 32.94
CA ASN A 302 1.15 -1.61 32.74
C ASN A 302 0.36 -1.65 34.08
N HIS A 303 -0.88 -2.17 34.03
CA HIS A 303 -1.76 -2.28 35.19
C HIS A 303 -1.20 -3.16 36.34
N GLU A 304 -0.28 -4.07 36.02
CA GLU A 304 0.45 -4.89 36.97
C GLU A 304 1.74 -4.22 37.46
N ASN A 305 1.94 -2.94 37.16
CA ASN A 305 3.14 -2.16 37.49
C ASN A 305 4.43 -2.71 36.86
N GLN A 306 4.32 -3.53 35.81
CA GLN A 306 5.48 -4.05 35.04
C GLN A 306 5.91 -2.99 34.02
N ALA A 307 7.22 -2.86 33.83
CA ALA A 307 7.77 -1.99 32.80
C ALA A 307 7.51 -2.59 31.41
N VAL A 308 6.96 -1.77 30.54
CA VAL A 308 6.73 -2.08 29.11
C VAL A 308 7.60 -1.16 28.28
N LYS A 309 8.32 -1.72 27.34
CA LYS A 309 9.04 -0.98 26.30
C LYS A 309 8.71 -1.59 24.96
N VAL A 310 8.28 -0.76 24.03
CA VAL A 310 8.01 -1.16 22.65
C VAL A 310 8.65 -0.17 21.69
N THR A 311 9.34 -0.67 20.68
CA THR A 311 10.01 0.15 19.66
C THR A 311 9.58 -0.31 18.27
N GLY A 312 9.36 0.64 17.37
CA GLY A 312 8.99 0.32 15.99
C GLY A 312 8.46 1.54 15.24
N VAL A 313 7.53 1.29 14.32
CA VAL A 313 6.87 2.32 13.51
C VAL A 313 5.41 2.46 13.92
N SER A 314 4.96 3.70 14.10
CA SER A 314 3.56 4.08 14.32
C SER A 314 2.98 4.74 13.06
N LEU A 315 1.66 4.75 12.95
CA LEU A 315 0.94 5.49 11.91
C LEU A 315 0.45 6.82 12.51
N PRO A 316 0.95 8.00 12.06
CA PRO A 316 0.41 9.28 12.50
C PRO A 316 -1.12 9.34 12.29
N GLY A 317 -1.85 9.57 13.38
CA GLY A 317 -3.31 9.47 13.47
C GLY A 317 -3.81 8.28 14.29
N ALA A 318 -2.93 7.33 14.70
CA ALA A 318 -3.27 6.19 15.55
C ALA A 318 -2.30 6.03 16.73
N PRO A 319 -2.76 5.54 17.91
CA PRO A 319 -1.94 5.44 19.12
C PRO A 319 -1.05 4.20 19.22
N SER A 320 -0.86 3.42 18.14
CA SER A 320 -0.27 2.07 18.16
C SER A 320 1.09 2.02 17.48
N ILE A 321 1.99 1.16 17.96
CA ILE A 321 3.13 0.68 17.17
C ILE A 321 2.60 -0.40 16.22
N ILE A 322 2.71 -0.13 14.92
CA ILE A 322 2.15 -1.00 13.88
C ILE A 322 3.03 -2.22 13.66
N ALA A 323 4.33 -2.03 13.46
CA ALA A 323 5.31 -3.10 13.36
C ALA A 323 6.52 -2.77 14.23
N GLY A 324 7.08 -3.77 14.92
CA GLY A 324 8.16 -3.51 15.86
C GLY A 324 8.49 -4.69 16.77
N SER A 325 9.11 -4.39 17.91
CA SER A 325 9.45 -5.34 18.97
C SER A 325 9.17 -4.76 20.35
N ASN A 326 8.75 -5.63 21.28
CA ASN A 326 8.57 -5.32 22.72
C ASN A 326 9.61 -5.98 23.63
N GLY A 327 10.65 -6.59 23.06
CA GLY A 327 11.68 -7.32 23.78
C GLY A 327 11.39 -8.81 24.01
N ASP A 328 10.12 -9.22 23.94
CA ASP A 328 9.67 -10.60 24.05
C ASP A 328 9.21 -11.16 22.71
N ILE A 329 8.53 -10.33 21.90
CA ILE A 329 8.13 -10.64 20.52
C ILE A 329 8.54 -9.53 19.57
N ALA A 330 8.68 -9.87 18.29
CA ALA A 330 8.70 -8.96 17.16
C ALA A 330 7.60 -9.35 16.16
N TRP A 331 6.97 -8.36 15.51
CA TRP A 331 5.90 -8.61 14.56
C TRP A 331 5.98 -7.68 13.36
N GLY A 332 5.48 -8.16 12.23
CA GLY A 332 5.39 -7.42 10.99
C GLY A 332 4.27 -7.93 10.10
N PHE A 333 3.96 -7.20 9.03
CA PHE A 333 2.79 -7.43 8.22
C PHE A 333 3.07 -7.47 6.72
N THR A 334 2.26 -8.27 6.00
CA THR A 334 2.07 -8.12 4.56
C THR A 334 0.60 -8.07 4.22
N ASN A 335 0.22 -7.23 3.23
CA ASN A 335 -1.17 -7.25 2.75
C ASN A 335 -1.53 -8.68 2.33
N SER A 336 -2.64 -9.17 2.88
CA SER A 336 -3.00 -10.58 2.78
C SER A 336 -3.62 -10.98 1.44
N TYR A 337 -4.26 -10.03 0.72
CA TYR A 337 -5.00 -10.29 -0.52
C TYR A 337 -5.99 -11.46 -0.40
N GLY A 338 -6.56 -11.67 0.78
CA GLY A 338 -7.69 -12.56 0.98
C GLY A 338 -8.98 -11.92 0.46
N ASP A 339 -10.07 -12.65 0.56
CA ASP A 339 -11.36 -12.24 0.03
C ASP A 339 -12.22 -11.56 1.12
N TRP A 340 -12.10 -10.24 1.21
CA TRP A 340 -12.65 -9.40 2.27
C TRP A 340 -13.89 -8.60 1.86
N SER A 341 -14.41 -8.84 0.65
CA SER A 341 -15.57 -8.14 0.12
C SER A 341 -16.29 -8.95 -0.95
N ASP A 342 -17.54 -8.58 -1.25
CA ASP A 342 -18.34 -9.14 -2.34
C ASP A 342 -19.17 -8.07 -3.05
N VAL A 343 -19.30 -8.17 -4.35
CA VAL A 343 -20.22 -7.38 -5.17
C VAL A 343 -21.54 -8.16 -5.32
N ILE A 344 -22.63 -7.52 -4.90
CA ILE A 344 -23.96 -8.14 -4.90
C ILE A 344 -24.78 -7.59 -6.05
N LEU A 345 -25.28 -8.48 -6.91
CA LEU A 345 -26.23 -8.15 -7.98
C LEU A 345 -27.62 -7.97 -7.36
N LEU A 346 -28.17 -6.76 -7.44
CA LEU A 346 -29.47 -6.45 -6.87
C LEU A 346 -30.59 -6.79 -7.85
N GLU A 347 -31.58 -7.54 -7.40
CA GLU A 347 -32.84 -7.78 -8.10
C GLU A 347 -33.86 -6.74 -7.63
N THR A 348 -34.18 -5.77 -8.48
CA THR A 348 -35.06 -4.65 -8.12
C THR A 348 -36.48 -4.84 -8.69
N ASN A 349 -37.45 -4.18 -8.07
CA ASN A 349 -38.77 -4.02 -8.65
C ASN A 349 -38.77 -3.07 -9.87
N GLU A 350 -39.85 -2.93 -10.59
CA GLU A 350 -39.94 -2.21 -11.88
C GLU A 350 -39.52 -0.73 -11.79
N ASP A 351 -39.78 -0.05 -10.66
CA ASP A 351 -39.44 1.37 -10.47
C ASP A 351 -38.09 1.58 -9.75
N ASN A 352 -37.34 0.53 -9.46
CA ASN A 352 -36.08 0.56 -8.72
C ASN A 352 -36.16 1.19 -7.32
N SER A 353 -37.34 1.15 -6.67
CA SER A 353 -37.56 1.67 -5.32
C SER A 353 -37.27 0.63 -4.23
N GLN A 354 -37.30 -0.66 -4.58
CA GLN A 354 -37.09 -1.80 -3.68
C GLN A 354 -36.16 -2.84 -4.30
N TYR A 355 -35.51 -3.63 -3.45
CA TYR A 355 -34.65 -4.75 -3.85
C TYR A 355 -35.13 -6.03 -3.16
N LEU A 356 -34.98 -7.16 -3.84
CA LEU A 356 -35.41 -8.48 -3.35
C LEU A 356 -34.40 -9.03 -2.34
N THR A 357 -34.92 -9.54 -1.23
CA THR A 357 -34.19 -10.25 -0.18
C THR A 357 -34.86 -11.60 0.07
N PRO A 358 -34.23 -12.51 0.85
CA PRO A 358 -34.88 -13.78 1.20
C PRO A 358 -36.26 -13.63 1.87
N ASP A 359 -36.49 -12.50 2.54
CA ASP A 359 -37.73 -12.17 3.23
C ASP A 359 -38.71 -11.34 2.37
N GLY A 360 -38.39 -11.12 1.08
CA GLY A 360 -39.20 -10.34 0.15
C GLY A 360 -38.57 -8.99 -0.18
N TYR A 361 -39.36 -8.12 -0.85
CA TYR A 361 -38.89 -6.80 -1.26
C TYR A 361 -38.73 -5.82 -0.08
N LEU A 362 -37.54 -5.19 0.04
CA LEU A 362 -37.26 -4.12 0.99
C LEU A 362 -36.97 -2.79 0.28
N PRO A 363 -37.39 -1.65 0.83
CA PRO A 363 -37.00 -0.35 0.30
C PRO A 363 -35.54 -0.05 0.58
N PHE A 364 -34.88 0.69 -0.29
CA PHE A 364 -33.55 1.25 -0.02
C PHE A 364 -33.61 2.26 1.13
N THR A 365 -32.64 2.20 2.02
CA THR A 365 -32.41 3.29 2.98
C THR A 365 -31.60 4.40 2.29
N THR A 366 -32.14 5.62 2.27
CA THR A 366 -31.48 6.74 1.57
C THR A 366 -30.93 7.75 2.56
N TYR A 367 -29.67 8.10 2.39
CA TYR A 367 -28.96 9.09 3.19
C TYR A 367 -28.51 10.27 2.31
N LYS A 368 -28.83 11.49 2.77
CA LYS A 368 -28.28 12.70 2.17
C LYS A 368 -26.88 12.96 2.72
N GLN A 369 -25.93 13.19 1.85
CA GLN A 369 -24.54 13.51 2.17
C GLN A 369 -24.17 14.85 1.54
N VAL A 370 -23.61 15.77 2.35
CA VAL A 370 -23.16 17.07 1.89
C VAL A 370 -21.63 17.07 1.82
N ILE A 371 -21.09 17.39 0.66
CA ILE A 371 -19.65 17.49 0.39
C ILE A 371 -19.28 18.96 0.30
N ALA A 372 -18.51 19.45 1.26
CA ALA A 372 -17.95 20.81 1.19
C ALA A 372 -16.87 20.88 0.10
N VAL A 373 -16.90 21.90 -0.72
CA VAL A 373 -15.95 22.13 -1.80
C VAL A 373 -15.31 23.51 -1.61
N LYS A 374 -13.98 23.54 -1.49
CA LYS A 374 -13.24 24.80 -1.32
C LYS A 374 -13.58 25.77 -2.44
N ASP A 375 -13.86 27.02 -2.07
CA ASP A 375 -14.19 28.16 -2.95
C ASP A 375 -15.40 27.93 -3.86
N GLN A 376 -16.28 26.96 -3.51
CA GLN A 376 -17.53 26.66 -4.23
C GLN A 376 -18.67 26.33 -3.26
N GLN A 377 -19.88 26.23 -3.83
CA GLN A 377 -21.03 25.72 -3.09
C GLN A 377 -20.85 24.22 -2.78
N SER A 378 -21.32 23.81 -1.61
CA SER A 378 -21.35 22.39 -1.23
C SER A 378 -22.23 21.59 -2.20
N VAL A 379 -21.83 20.35 -2.44
CA VAL A 379 -22.54 19.41 -3.31
C VAL A 379 -23.32 18.40 -2.46
N GLU A 380 -24.64 18.32 -2.64
CA GLU A 380 -25.46 17.28 -2.03
C GLU A 380 -25.52 16.05 -2.94
N ILE A 381 -25.35 14.86 -2.37
CA ILE A 381 -25.56 13.57 -3.02
C ILE A 381 -26.48 12.70 -2.16
N SER A 382 -27.21 11.80 -2.83
CA SER A 382 -28.01 10.75 -2.16
C SER A 382 -27.27 9.42 -2.22
N VAL A 383 -27.07 8.78 -1.09
CA VAL A 383 -26.49 7.45 -0.95
C VAL A 383 -27.61 6.46 -0.59
N ARG A 384 -27.74 5.38 -1.33
CA ARG A 384 -28.67 4.29 -1.04
C ARG A 384 -27.92 3.13 -0.38
N ASP A 385 -28.45 2.61 0.69
CA ASP A 385 -27.96 1.42 1.40
C ASP A 385 -28.97 0.28 1.30
N THR A 386 -28.46 -0.95 1.25
CA THR A 386 -29.18 -2.19 1.41
C THR A 386 -28.82 -2.83 2.78
N ILE A 387 -29.47 -3.92 3.15
CA ILE A 387 -29.10 -4.70 4.34
C ILE A 387 -27.68 -5.31 4.23
N TRP A 388 -27.14 -5.39 3.04
CA TRP A 388 -25.80 -5.94 2.77
C TRP A 388 -24.70 -4.89 2.70
N GLY A 389 -25.04 -3.65 2.32
CA GLY A 389 -24.11 -2.55 2.18
C GLY A 389 -24.59 -1.50 1.17
N PRO A 390 -23.75 -0.49 0.87
CA PRO A 390 -24.12 0.61 -0.01
C PRO A 390 -24.26 0.17 -1.47
N VAL A 391 -25.20 0.81 -2.17
CA VAL A 391 -25.28 0.75 -3.63
C VAL A 391 -24.12 1.56 -4.21
N ILE A 392 -23.24 0.90 -4.96
CA ILE A 392 -22.05 1.52 -5.52
C ILE A 392 -22.17 1.93 -6.99
N GLY A 393 -23.25 1.54 -7.66
CA GLY A 393 -23.55 1.87 -9.05
C GLY A 393 -24.28 0.77 -9.77
N GLU A 394 -23.95 0.60 -11.04
CA GLU A 394 -24.48 -0.44 -11.93
C GLU A 394 -23.31 -1.21 -12.55
N ASN A 395 -23.53 -2.49 -12.85
CA ASN A 395 -22.58 -3.28 -13.62
C ASN A 395 -22.67 -2.90 -15.13
N TYR A 396 -21.85 -3.55 -15.95
CA TYR A 396 -21.81 -3.31 -17.40
C TYR A 396 -23.12 -3.64 -18.13
N GLN A 397 -24.03 -4.40 -17.54
CA GLN A 397 -25.38 -4.72 -18.06
C GLN A 397 -26.45 -3.73 -17.59
N GLY A 398 -26.10 -2.72 -16.79
CA GLY A 398 -27.04 -1.76 -16.21
C GLY A 398 -27.78 -2.30 -14.98
N GLN A 399 -27.38 -3.43 -14.44
CA GLN A 399 -27.94 -3.97 -13.20
C GLN A 399 -27.31 -3.28 -12.00
N MET A 400 -28.16 -2.84 -11.07
CA MET A 400 -27.74 -2.19 -9.84
C MET A 400 -26.92 -3.14 -8.95
N ILE A 401 -25.85 -2.63 -8.34
CA ILE A 401 -24.95 -3.40 -7.49
C ILE A 401 -24.76 -2.78 -6.12
N ALA A 402 -24.74 -3.62 -5.09
CA ALA A 402 -24.31 -3.27 -3.75
C ALA A 402 -22.92 -3.85 -3.45
N TYR A 403 -22.25 -3.30 -2.45
CA TYR A 403 -20.92 -3.71 -2.03
C TYR A 403 -20.90 -4.11 -0.56
N ARG A 404 -20.65 -5.39 -0.29
CA ARG A 404 -20.40 -5.94 1.03
C ARG A 404 -18.91 -5.93 1.31
N TRP A 405 -18.47 -5.31 2.39
CA TRP A 405 -17.05 -5.17 2.72
C TRP A 405 -16.85 -5.23 4.24
N VAL A 406 -15.81 -5.94 4.71
CA VAL A 406 -15.46 -6.02 6.14
C VAL A 406 -15.38 -4.63 6.78
N ALA A 407 -14.86 -3.62 6.05
CA ALA A 407 -14.78 -2.24 6.51
C ALA A 407 -16.13 -1.59 6.86
N HIS A 408 -17.26 -2.19 6.48
CA HIS A 408 -18.59 -1.66 6.81
C HIS A 408 -19.11 -2.10 8.18
N ASP A 409 -18.48 -3.04 8.84
CA ASP A 409 -18.97 -3.66 10.07
C ASP A 409 -18.33 -3.06 11.33
N LEU A 410 -19.00 -3.27 12.48
CA LEU A 410 -18.57 -2.69 13.77
C LEU A 410 -17.22 -3.25 14.26
N ASN A 411 -16.87 -4.47 13.87
CA ASN A 411 -15.62 -5.11 14.22
C ASN A 411 -14.46 -4.79 13.24
N ALA A 412 -14.71 -3.96 12.23
CA ALA A 412 -13.68 -3.56 11.28
C ALA A 412 -12.50 -2.84 11.95
N VAL A 413 -12.77 -2.04 12.98
CA VAL A 413 -11.75 -1.27 13.68
C VAL A 413 -11.91 -1.39 15.20
N ASN A 414 -10.81 -1.78 15.85
CA ASN A 414 -10.63 -1.66 17.31
C ASN A 414 -9.15 -1.36 17.61
N LEU A 415 -8.78 -1.24 18.87
CA LEU A 415 -7.41 -0.95 19.29
C LEU A 415 -6.67 -2.18 19.85
N ASN A 416 -7.16 -3.41 19.60
CA ASN A 416 -6.53 -4.63 20.12
C ASN A 416 -5.08 -4.83 19.64
N LEU A 417 -4.69 -4.24 18.51
CA LEU A 417 -3.30 -4.26 18.06
C LEU A 417 -2.33 -3.72 19.12
N THR A 418 -2.76 -2.78 19.96
CA THR A 418 -1.94 -2.25 21.06
C THR A 418 -1.58 -3.30 22.12
N GLU A 419 -2.32 -4.40 22.20
CA GLU A 419 -2.04 -5.47 23.14
C GLU A 419 -0.76 -6.25 22.79
N LEU A 420 -0.31 -6.18 21.51
CA LEU A 420 1.00 -6.72 21.11
C LEU A 420 2.16 -6.07 21.88
N GLU A 421 2.00 -4.84 22.37
CA GLU A 421 3.00 -4.16 23.20
C GLU A 421 3.37 -4.94 24.46
N GLN A 422 2.49 -5.85 24.92
CA GLN A 422 2.66 -6.63 26.14
C GLN A 422 2.68 -8.15 25.91
N ALA A 423 2.50 -8.63 24.69
CA ALA A 423 2.53 -10.05 24.36
C ALA A 423 3.91 -10.65 24.64
N LYS A 424 3.96 -11.85 25.21
CA LYS A 424 5.19 -12.51 25.66
C LYS A 424 5.68 -13.61 24.71
N ASN A 425 4.83 -14.08 23.83
CA ASN A 425 5.15 -15.20 22.94
C ASN A 425 4.21 -15.23 21.73
N THR A 426 4.52 -16.11 20.77
CA THR A 426 3.74 -16.30 19.55
C THR A 426 2.29 -16.68 19.79
N ASP A 427 1.94 -17.45 20.84
CA ASP A 427 0.56 -17.86 21.09
C ASP A 427 -0.32 -16.70 21.54
N GLN A 428 0.20 -15.82 22.41
CA GLN A 428 -0.48 -14.58 22.80
C GLN A 428 -0.68 -13.65 21.60
N ALA A 429 0.34 -13.52 20.74
CA ALA A 429 0.22 -12.74 19.53
C ALA A 429 -0.88 -13.27 18.58
N PHE A 430 -1.01 -14.59 18.44
CA PHE A 430 -2.11 -15.20 17.67
C PHE A 430 -3.50 -14.92 18.26
N ALA A 431 -3.63 -14.98 19.58
CA ALA A 431 -4.90 -14.66 20.24
C ALA A 431 -5.30 -13.20 20.01
N ILE A 432 -4.35 -12.28 20.07
CA ILE A 432 -4.56 -10.86 19.80
C ILE A 432 -4.93 -10.65 18.32
N ALA A 433 -4.22 -11.31 17.39
CA ALA A 433 -4.48 -11.20 15.96
C ALA A 433 -5.92 -11.57 15.59
N ALA A 434 -6.44 -12.65 16.15
CA ALA A 434 -7.77 -13.17 15.88
C ALA A 434 -8.92 -12.28 16.38
N THR A 435 -8.64 -11.30 17.24
CA THR A 435 -9.64 -10.37 17.79
C THR A 435 -9.44 -8.92 17.35
N SER A 436 -8.39 -8.67 16.58
CA SER A 436 -8.04 -7.32 16.15
C SER A 436 -8.89 -6.84 14.97
N GLY A 437 -9.35 -5.58 15.05
CA GLY A 437 -10.05 -4.88 13.99
C GLY A 437 -9.07 -3.98 13.23
N ILE A 438 -8.50 -4.51 12.15
CA ILE A 438 -7.64 -3.81 11.19
C ILE A 438 -7.90 -4.37 9.78
N PRO A 439 -7.46 -3.70 8.69
CA PRO A 439 -7.46 -4.34 7.37
C PRO A 439 -6.69 -5.67 7.45
N ALA A 440 -7.35 -6.79 7.15
CA ALA A 440 -6.80 -8.12 7.39
C ALA A 440 -5.45 -8.35 6.70
N GLN A 441 -4.41 -8.66 7.50
CA GLN A 441 -3.01 -8.79 7.09
C GLN A 441 -2.46 -10.18 7.38
N ASN A 442 -1.51 -10.67 6.58
CA ASN A 442 -0.59 -11.71 7.06
C ASN A 442 0.27 -11.12 8.18
N MET A 443 0.20 -11.67 9.36
CA MET A 443 1.12 -11.37 10.46
C MET A 443 2.17 -12.47 10.56
N VAL A 444 3.43 -12.10 10.54
CA VAL A 444 4.54 -12.97 10.99
C VAL A 444 5.01 -12.47 12.33
N VAL A 445 5.20 -13.36 13.26
CA VAL A 445 5.68 -13.10 14.61
C VAL A 445 6.86 -13.98 14.94
N ALA A 446 7.85 -13.41 15.62
CA ALA A 446 9.03 -14.08 16.18
C ALA A 446 9.06 -13.84 17.68
N ASP A 447 9.50 -14.81 18.49
CA ASP A 447 9.66 -14.60 19.93
C ASP A 447 11.09 -14.88 20.43
N LYS A 448 11.39 -14.33 21.60
CA LYS A 448 12.70 -14.44 22.25
C LYS A 448 13.09 -15.89 22.58
N ALA A 449 12.10 -16.79 22.73
CA ALA A 449 12.34 -18.20 22.94
C ALA A 449 12.71 -18.97 21.65
N GLY A 450 12.75 -18.26 20.53
CA GLY A 450 13.13 -18.78 19.22
C GLY A 450 11.97 -19.35 18.41
N ASN A 451 10.70 -19.13 18.81
CA ASN A 451 9.56 -19.56 18.03
C ASN A 451 9.22 -18.53 16.95
N ILE A 452 8.68 -19.03 15.84
CA ILE A 452 8.14 -18.23 14.73
C ILE A 452 6.73 -18.66 14.41
N GLY A 453 5.89 -17.71 13.99
CA GLY A 453 4.49 -17.99 13.65
C GLY A 453 3.95 -17.12 12.53
N TRP A 454 2.94 -17.65 11.84
CA TRP A 454 2.14 -16.93 10.86
C TRP A 454 0.65 -17.10 11.14
N THR A 455 -0.12 -16.03 10.99
CA THR A 455 -1.59 -16.03 11.01
C THR A 455 -2.13 -14.84 10.23
N ILE A 456 -3.45 -14.73 10.10
CA ILE A 456 -4.14 -13.51 9.67
C ILE A 456 -4.47 -12.66 10.90
N MET A 457 -4.15 -11.37 10.87
CA MET A 457 -4.62 -10.38 11.84
C MET A 457 -5.69 -9.51 11.20
N GLY A 458 -6.90 -9.53 11.74
CA GLY A 458 -8.06 -8.83 11.21
C GLY A 458 -9.26 -9.75 11.01
N PRO A 459 -10.49 -9.20 10.85
CA PRO A 459 -11.71 -10.00 10.71
C PRO A 459 -11.71 -10.83 9.44
N ILE A 460 -12.06 -12.12 9.55
CA ILE A 460 -12.24 -13.06 8.42
C ILE A 460 -13.74 -13.36 8.29
N PRO A 461 -14.42 -12.97 7.21
CA PRO A 461 -15.85 -13.27 7.01
C PRO A 461 -16.08 -14.76 6.74
N VAL A 462 -17.16 -15.32 7.28
CA VAL A 462 -17.66 -16.66 6.95
C VAL A 462 -18.66 -16.52 5.81
N LYS A 463 -18.26 -16.93 4.62
CA LYS A 463 -19.03 -16.85 3.39
C LYS A 463 -19.82 -18.14 3.15
N LEU A 464 -21.06 -18.05 2.71
CA LEU A 464 -21.93 -19.15 2.34
C LEU A 464 -22.32 -19.03 0.86
N GLY A 465 -22.46 -20.17 0.19
CA GLY A 465 -22.83 -20.23 -1.22
C GLY A 465 -21.62 -20.16 -2.18
N ASP A 466 -21.88 -19.79 -3.43
CA ASP A 466 -20.87 -19.65 -4.50
C ASP A 466 -20.57 -18.16 -4.73
N ILE A 467 -19.84 -17.59 -3.81
CA ILE A 467 -19.44 -16.16 -3.81
C ILE A 467 -17.91 -16.01 -3.67
N GLY A 468 -17.38 -14.88 -4.13
CA GLY A 468 -15.99 -14.47 -3.93
C GLY A 468 -15.29 -13.99 -5.19
N ASP A 469 -15.24 -14.76 -6.28
CA ASP A 469 -14.47 -14.35 -7.47
C ASP A 469 -15.30 -13.51 -8.47
N VAL A 470 -16.64 -13.65 -8.48
CA VAL A 470 -17.55 -12.96 -9.41
C VAL A 470 -18.79 -12.46 -8.69
N PRO A 471 -19.42 -11.36 -9.16
CA PRO A 471 -20.64 -10.85 -8.56
C PRO A 471 -21.79 -11.88 -8.58
N ALA A 472 -22.54 -11.98 -7.48
CA ALA A 472 -23.65 -12.90 -7.34
C ALA A 472 -24.89 -12.22 -6.76
N SER A 473 -26.10 -12.77 -7.06
CA SER A 473 -27.34 -12.37 -6.38
C SER A 473 -27.41 -13.01 -5.00
N TRP A 474 -27.89 -12.27 -4.02
CA TRP A 474 -28.15 -12.73 -2.65
C TRP A 474 -29.66 -12.76 -2.33
N ALA A 475 -30.48 -12.55 -3.34
CA ALA A 475 -31.94 -12.44 -3.19
C ALA A 475 -32.61 -13.72 -2.62
N THR A 476 -32.03 -14.90 -2.90
CA THR A 476 -32.58 -16.19 -2.40
C THR A 476 -32.07 -16.60 -1.04
N GLY A 477 -31.01 -15.97 -0.53
CA GLY A 477 -30.35 -16.33 0.73
C GLY A 477 -29.35 -17.51 0.62
N GLU A 478 -29.19 -18.12 -0.54
CA GLU A 478 -28.15 -19.13 -0.78
C GLU A 478 -26.74 -18.53 -0.64
N ASN A 479 -26.57 -17.31 -1.11
CA ASN A 479 -25.35 -16.52 -0.98
C ASN A 479 -25.50 -15.54 0.16
N SER A 480 -24.57 -15.54 1.12
CA SER A 480 -24.58 -14.62 2.25
C SER A 480 -23.26 -14.64 3.04
N TRP A 481 -23.13 -13.71 3.99
CA TRP A 481 -22.16 -13.81 5.07
C TRP A 481 -22.87 -14.21 6.37
N SER A 482 -22.40 -15.28 7.03
CA SER A 482 -22.95 -15.75 8.30
C SER A 482 -22.22 -15.21 9.54
N GLY A 483 -21.47 -14.13 9.38
CA GLY A 483 -20.67 -13.52 10.44
C GLY A 483 -19.17 -13.64 10.19
N TYR A 484 -18.41 -13.81 11.27
CA TYR A 484 -16.94 -13.82 11.24
C TYR A 484 -16.40 -15.08 11.89
N LEU A 485 -15.21 -15.50 11.44
CA LEU A 485 -14.54 -16.67 11.95
C LEU A 485 -14.20 -16.49 13.44
N SER A 486 -14.51 -17.51 14.25
CA SER A 486 -14.15 -17.49 15.68
C SER A 486 -12.63 -17.62 15.86
N PRO A 487 -12.05 -17.04 16.93
CA PRO A 487 -10.58 -16.98 17.13
C PRO A 487 -9.87 -18.32 17.10
N ASP A 488 -10.51 -19.40 17.57
CA ASP A 488 -9.99 -20.78 17.60
C ASP A 488 -9.85 -21.39 16.18
N LEU A 489 -10.63 -20.91 15.22
CA LEU A 489 -10.65 -21.38 13.83
C LEU A 489 -9.72 -20.62 12.90
N TYR A 490 -9.02 -19.59 13.39
CA TYR A 490 -8.11 -18.78 12.56
C TYR A 490 -7.01 -19.64 11.93
N PRO A 491 -6.68 -19.41 10.66
CA PRO A 491 -5.57 -20.09 10.01
C PRO A 491 -4.25 -19.66 10.67
N LYS A 492 -3.40 -20.63 11.03
CA LYS A 492 -2.12 -20.36 11.69
C LYS A 492 -1.11 -21.46 11.42
N ILE A 493 0.15 -21.09 11.33
CA ILE A 493 1.31 -21.97 11.24
C ILE A 493 2.30 -21.54 12.33
N LYS A 494 2.73 -22.44 13.19
CA LYS A 494 3.73 -22.21 14.23
C LYS A 494 4.87 -23.21 14.08
N ASN A 495 6.11 -22.72 14.13
CA ASN A 495 7.32 -23.53 14.12
C ASN A 495 7.33 -24.59 12.99
N PRO A 496 7.22 -24.20 11.72
CA PRO A 496 7.27 -25.16 10.62
C PRO A 496 8.59 -25.95 10.63
N GLU A 497 8.59 -27.16 10.12
CA GLU A 497 9.77 -28.04 10.07
C GLU A 497 10.99 -27.38 9.41
N SER A 498 10.75 -26.50 8.43
CA SER A 498 11.81 -25.72 7.78
C SER A 498 12.51 -24.72 8.71
N ASN A 499 11.93 -24.41 9.89
CA ASN A 499 12.36 -23.36 10.79
C ASN A 499 12.44 -21.96 10.12
N ARG A 500 11.64 -21.74 9.04
CA ARG A 500 11.58 -20.51 8.25
C ARG A 500 10.13 -20.19 7.88
N LEU A 501 9.78 -18.91 7.86
CA LEU A 501 8.52 -18.39 7.37
C LEU A 501 8.78 -17.26 6.38
N TRP A 502 7.88 -17.07 5.41
CA TRP A 502 7.94 -15.99 4.43
C TRP A 502 6.55 -15.65 3.90
N THR A 503 6.28 -14.38 3.70
CA THR A 503 5.09 -13.86 3.00
C THR A 503 5.51 -12.68 2.11
N ALA A 504 4.85 -12.54 0.95
CA ALA A 504 5.11 -11.44 0.01
C ALA A 504 3.88 -11.18 -0.87
N ASN A 505 2.71 -11.08 -0.27
CA ASN A 505 1.40 -10.81 -0.91
C ASN A 505 0.91 -11.89 -1.90
N SER A 506 1.63 -12.96 -2.08
CA SER A 506 1.17 -14.14 -2.82
C SER A 506 0.41 -15.09 -1.91
N ARG A 507 -0.22 -16.10 -2.48
CA ARG A 507 -0.88 -17.15 -1.74
C ARG A 507 0.08 -17.81 -0.73
N VAL A 508 -0.29 -17.81 0.55
CA VAL A 508 0.56 -18.28 1.66
C VAL A 508 0.32 -19.74 2.00
N VAL A 509 -0.92 -20.19 1.86
CA VAL A 509 -1.38 -21.55 2.23
C VAL A 509 -2.33 -22.12 1.18
N GLY A 510 -2.67 -23.40 1.28
CA GLY A 510 -3.68 -24.08 0.46
C GLY A 510 -4.72 -24.79 1.30
N GLY A 511 -5.61 -25.56 0.63
CA GLY A 511 -6.64 -26.36 1.26
C GLY A 511 -7.54 -25.56 2.19
N GLU A 512 -7.97 -26.16 3.28
CA GLU A 512 -8.94 -25.59 4.23
C GLU A 512 -8.54 -24.20 4.77
N MET A 513 -7.25 -23.93 4.95
CA MET A 513 -6.80 -22.59 5.39
C MET A 513 -7.01 -21.54 4.28
N LEU A 514 -6.77 -21.90 3.04
CA LEU A 514 -7.05 -21.01 1.91
C LEU A 514 -8.54 -20.79 1.72
N ASP A 515 -9.37 -21.84 1.90
CA ASP A 515 -10.83 -21.72 1.79
C ASP A 515 -11.40 -20.72 2.79
N LYS A 516 -10.79 -20.60 3.97
CA LYS A 516 -11.15 -19.58 4.98
C LYS A 516 -10.74 -18.16 4.59
N ILE A 517 -9.59 -18.00 3.93
CA ILE A 517 -9.03 -16.69 3.57
C ILE A 517 -9.61 -16.19 2.23
N GLY A 518 -9.90 -17.11 1.30
CA GLY A 518 -10.32 -16.81 -0.06
C GLY A 518 -9.20 -16.19 -0.93
N ASN A 519 -9.60 -15.63 -2.07
CA ASN A 519 -8.69 -15.05 -3.07
C ASN A 519 -9.15 -13.65 -3.50
N GLY A 520 -8.55 -12.61 -2.96
CA GLY A 520 -8.77 -11.21 -3.35
C GLY A 520 -7.83 -10.71 -4.46
N GLY A 521 -7.14 -11.61 -5.18
CA GLY A 521 -6.22 -11.25 -6.27
C GLY A 521 -4.75 -11.30 -5.86
N TYR A 522 -4.30 -12.42 -5.32
CA TYR A 522 -2.92 -12.63 -4.88
C TYR A 522 -1.88 -12.16 -5.91
N ALA A 523 -0.80 -11.54 -5.43
CA ALA A 523 0.35 -11.24 -6.23
C ALA A 523 1.02 -12.52 -6.77
N LEU A 524 1.75 -12.41 -7.88
CA LEU A 524 2.61 -13.49 -8.35
C LEU A 524 3.67 -13.82 -7.29
N GLY A 525 3.90 -15.09 -7.01
CA GLY A 525 4.82 -15.55 -5.95
C GLY A 525 6.32 -15.34 -6.23
N ALA A 526 6.70 -14.49 -7.20
CA ALA A 526 8.09 -14.27 -7.59
C ALA A 526 8.97 -13.80 -6.42
N ARG A 527 8.49 -12.81 -5.63
CA ARG A 527 9.20 -12.32 -4.44
C ARG A 527 9.27 -13.39 -3.34
N ALA A 528 8.12 -13.99 -3.04
CA ALA A 528 8.02 -15.04 -2.01
C ALA A 528 8.93 -16.24 -2.33
N SER A 529 9.00 -16.68 -3.61
CA SER A 529 9.88 -17.77 -4.01
C SER A 529 11.36 -17.40 -3.86
N GLN A 530 11.75 -16.18 -4.21
CA GLN A 530 13.13 -15.73 -4.08
C GLN A 530 13.54 -15.56 -2.61
N ILE A 531 12.67 -15.00 -1.76
CA ILE A 531 12.89 -14.94 -0.30
C ILE A 531 13.04 -16.35 0.28
N ARG A 532 12.14 -17.28 -0.05
CA ARG A 532 12.22 -18.68 0.37
C ARG A 532 13.55 -19.31 -0.02
N ASP A 533 13.95 -19.13 -1.27
CA ASP A 533 15.16 -19.75 -1.82
C ASP A 533 16.41 -19.15 -1.15
N ASN A 534 16.48 -17.84 -0.96
CA ASN A 534 17.56 -17.18 -0.19
C ASN A 534 17.63 -17.70 1.26
N LEU A 535 16.48 -17.85 1.92
CA LEU A 535 16.43 -18.42 3.27
C LEU A 535 16.92 -19.87 3.32
N ARG A 536 16.83 -20.63 2.24
CA ARG A 536 17.32 -22.03 2.13
C ARG A 536 18.81 -22.14 1.84
N GLU A 537 19.44 -21.07 1.35
CA GLU A 537 20.87 -21.05 1.03
C GLU A 537 21.77 -21.07 2.28
N LYS A 538 21.25 -20.66 3.45
CA LYS A 538 21.99 -20.57 4.71
C LYS A 538 21.37 -21.45 5.81
N SER A 539 22.22 -21.91 6.73
CA SER A 539 21.83 -22.68 7.91
C SER A 539 21.96 -21.90 9.23
N ARG A 540 22.63 -20.74 9.22
CA ARG A 540 22.77 -19.82 10.36
C ARG A 540 22.58 -18.39 9.85
N PHE A 541 21.94 -17.55 10.68
CA PHE A 541 21.53 -16.20 10.32
C PHE A 541 21.81 -15.22 11.46
N ASN A 542 22.15 -14.00 11.06
CA ASN A 542 22.10 -12.79 11.87
C ASN A 542 21.25 -11.71 11.16
N GLU A 543 21.15 -10.53 11.75
CA GLU A 543 20.31 -9.44 11.24
C GLU A 543 20.79 -8.94 9.87
N GLN A 544 22.11 -8.92 9.63
CA GLN A 544 22.67 -8.53 8.34
C GLN A 544 22.26 -9.49 7.21
N ASP A 545 22.24 -10.78 7.47
CA ASP A 545 21.82 -11.78 6.48
C ASP A 545 20.37 -11.59 6.05
N LEU A 546 19.49 -11.19 6.98
CA LEU A 546 18.09 -10.90 6.65
C LEU A 546 17.97 -9.57 5.90
N LEU A 547 18.79 -8.57 6.21
CA LEU A 547 18.86 -7.32 5.43
C LEU A 547 19.36 -7.59 4.01
N ASP A 548 20.35 -8.46 3.82
CA ASP A 548 20.87 -8.82 2.50
C ASP A 548 19.78 -9.47 1.63
N ILE A 549 18.85 -10.24 2.23
CA ILE A 549 17.66 -10.76 1.53
C ILE A 549 16.74 -9.62 1.11
N ALA A 550 16.49 -8.64 1.98
CA ALA A 550 15.67 -7.47 1.67
C ALA A 550 16.25 -6.61 0.53
N LEU A 551 17.57 -6.65 0.36
CA LEU A 551 18.32 -5.90 -0.65
C LEU A 551 18.64 -6.72 -1.91
N ASP A 552 18.15 -7.97 -2.01
CA ASP A 552 18.41 -8.81 -3.19
C ASP A 552 17.66 -8.27 -4.42
N HIS A 553 18.42 -7.72 -5.34
CA HIS A 553 17.96 -7.17 -6.62
C HIS A 553 18.29 -8.07 -7.84
N ARG A 554 18.63 -9.36 -7.61
CA ARG A 554 18.74 -10.35 -8.68
C ARG A 554 17.37 -10.56 -9.33
N ALA A 555 17.31 -10.53 -10.66
CA ALA A 555 16.05 -10.57 -11.40
C ALA A 555 15.60 -12.00 -11.75
N LYS A 556 15.53 -12.90 -10.76
CA LYS A 556 15.19 -14.33 -10.93
C LYS A 556 13.90 -14.57 -11.72
N PHE A 557 12.94 -13.69 -11.56
CA PHE A 557 11.69 -13.70 -12.33
C PHE A 557 11.90 -13.45 -13.83
N LEU A 558 12.82 -12.56 -14.20
CA LEU A 558 13.07 -12.15 -15.59
C LEU A 558 14.12 -13.00 -16.30
N GLU A 559 14.87 -13.86 -15.62
CA GLU A 559 15.86 -14.75 -16.25
C GLU A 559 15.26 -15.53 -17.42
N ARG A 560 14.05 -16.11 -17.24
CA ARG A 560 13.36 -16.83 -18.32
C ARG A 560 12.98 -15.95 -19.53
N TRP A 561 12.76 -14.65 -19.31
CA TRP A 561 12.48 -13.69 -20.37
C TRP A 561 13.75 -13.30 -21.12
N GLN A 562 14.88 -13.20 -20.42
CA GLN A 562 16.20 -13.03 -21.02
C GLN A 562 16.54 -14.24 -21.91
N ASP A 563 16.39 -15.47 -21.40
CA ASP A 563 16.60 -16.69 -22.17
C ASP A 563 15.67 -16.76 -23.39
N PHE A 564 14.39 -16.42 -23.22
CA PHE A 564 13.43 -16.38 -24.31
C PHE A 564 13.85 -15.35 -25.38
N LEU A 565 14.23 -14.17 -24.99
CA LEU A 565 14.70 -13.12 -25.89
C LEU A 565 15.95 -13.56 -26.67
N LEU A 566 16.93 -14.13 -25.99
CA LEU A 566 18.17 -14.62 -26.61
C LEU A 566 17.95 -15.79 -27.54
N THR A 567 17.08 -16.76 -27.18
CA THR A 567 16.97 -18.04 -27.90
C THR A 567 15.83 -18.08 -28.92
N LYS A 568 14.77 -17.29 -28.73
CA LYS A 568 13.54 -17.34 -29.56
C LYS A 568 13.32 -16.07 -30.37
N VAL A 569 13.80 -14.91 -29.93
CA VAL A 569 13.59 -13.63 -30.62
C VAL A 569 14.83 -13.24 -31.44
N LEU A 570 16.00 -13.21 -30.82
CA LEU A 570 17.27 -12.84 -31.44
C LEU A 570 17.86 -14.00 -32.25
N THR A 571 17.04 -14.59 -33.14
CA THR A 571 17.46 -15.67 -34.03
C THR A 571 18.46 -15.16 -35.08
N PRO A 572 19.27 -16.03 -35.70
CA PRO A 572 20.19 -15.62 -36.79
C PRO A 572 19.45 -14.86 -37.91
N THR A 573 18.23 -15.26 -38.23
CA THR A 573 17.39 -14.60 -39.26
C THR A 573 16.97 -13.19 -38.81
N ALA A 574 16.55 -13.02 -37.55
CA ALA A 574 16.18 -11.73 -37.01
C ALA A 574 17.37 -10.77 -36.90
N LEU A 575 18.54 -11.28 -36.48
CA LEU A 575 19.79 -10.52 -36.43
C LEU A 575 20.26 -10.06 -37.81
N ALA A 576 20.04 -10.88 -38.85
CA ALA A 576 20.35 -10.49 -40.22
C ALA A 576 19.42 -9.41 -40.80
N LYS A 577 18.23 -9.22 -40.24
CA LYS A 577 17.28 -8.19 -40.66
C LYS A 577 17.48 -6.84 -39.95
N HIS A 578 18.06 -6.86 -38.77
CA HIS A 578 18.13 -5.71 -37.86
C HIS A 578 19.52 -5.54 -37.24
N ASP A 579 20.35 -4.76 -37.89
CA ASP A 579 21.77 -4.53 -37.50
C ASP A 579 21.91 -4.12 -36.00
N GLN A 580 21.02 -3.31 -35.50
CA GLN A 580 21.02 -2.84 -34.10
C GLN A 580 20.81 -3.99 -33.08
N TRP A 581 20.23 -5.12 -33.47
CA TRP A 581 19.92 -6.22 -32.54
C TRP A 581 21.15 -7.06 -32.18
N GLN A 582 22.23 -6.94 -32.92
CA GLN A 582 23.50 -7.49 -32.48
C GLN A 582 24.02 -6.83 -31.19
N GLN A 583 23.82 -5.51 -31.05
CA GLN A 583 24.12 -4.79 -29.83
C GLN A 583 23.22 -5.26 -28.68
N VAL A 584 21.91 -5.41 -28.90
CA VAL A 584 20.97 -5.98 -27.91
C VAL A 584 21.47 -7.35 -27.43
N LYS A 585 21.84 -8.23 -28.33
CA LYS A 585 22.38 -9.56 -28.00
C LYS A 585 23.63 -9.45 -27.13
N THR A 586 24.56 -8.59 -27.49
CA THR A 586 25.82 -8.38 -26.74
C THR A 586 25.56 -7.86 -25.32
N LEU A 587 24.56 -6.99 -25.16
CA LEU A 587 24.17 -6.46 -23.83
C LEU A 587 23.57 -7.53 -22.93
N LEU A 588 22.93 -8.56 -23.49
CA LEU A 588 22.23 -9.61 -22.75
C LEU A 588 23.07 -10.88 -22.53
N ASP A 589 24.05 -11.15 -23.41
CA ASP A 589 24.74 -12.43 -23.43
C ASP A 589 25.63 -12.64 -22.20
N ASN A 590 25.52 -13.82 -21.56
CA ASN A 590 26.31 -14.24 -20.39
C ASN A 590 26.27 -13.30 -19.19
N LYS A 591 25.20 -12.52 -19.01
CA LYS A 591 25.02 -11.63 -17.87
C LYS A 591 23.98 -12.15 -16.89
N GLU A 592 24.34 -12.22 -15.61
CA GLU A 592 23.36 -12.34 -14.53
C GLU A 592 22.49 -11.07 -14.52
N LEU A 593 21.18 -11.24 -14.64
CA LEU A 593 20.26 -10.13 -14.71
C LEU A 593 20.01 -9.54 -13.30
N LYS A 594 20.38 -8.28 -13.11
CA LYS A 594 20.22 -7.54 -11.84
C LYS A 594 19.61 -6.17 -12.10
N ALA A 595 18.70 -5.77 -11.22
CA ALA A 595 18.10 -4.42 -11.24
C ALA A 595 19.01 -3.40 -10.54
N THR A 596 20.29 -3.30 -10.98
CA THR A 596 21.23 -2.26 -10.54
C THR A 596 20.99 -0.99 -11.34
N THR A 597 21.41 0.15 -10.79
CA THR A 597 21.18 1.46 -11.43
C THR A 597 21.84 1.56 -12.81
N ASP A 598 22.98 0.93 -13.01
CA ASP A 598 23.74 0.91 -14.27
C ASP A 598 23.27 -0.14 -15.29
N SER A 599 22.28 -0.96 -14.96
CA SER A 599 21.88 -2.11 -15.80
C SER A 599 21.00 -1.71 -16.99
N VAL A 600 21.55 -1.72 -18.18
CA VAL A 600 20.80 -1.60 -19.46
C VAL A 600 20.08 -2.91 -19.76
N ALA A 601 20.74 -4.06 -19.52
CA ALA A 601 20.17 -5.39 -19.76
C ALA A 601 18.84 -5.61 -19.00
N TYR A 602 18.81 -5.23 -17.72
CA TYR A 602 17.59 -5.32 -16.91
C TYR A 602 16.45 -4.49 -17.49
N ARG A 603 16.71 -3.21 -17.78
CA ARG A 603 15.71 -2.30 -18.37
C ARG A 603 15.16 -2.85 -19.70
N LEU A 604 16.03 -3.39 -20.55
CA LEU A 604 15.66 -3.95 -21.82
C LEU A 604 14.73 -5.17 -21.69
N VAL A 605 15.11 -6.17 -20.90
CA VAL A 605 14.29 -7.38 -20.70
C VAL A 605 12.96 -7.06 -20.06
N ARG A 606 12.97 -6.18 -19.07
CA ARG A 606 11.76 -5.72 -18.38
C ARG A 606 10.78 -5.03 -19.36
N ASN A 607 11.25 -4.08 -20.14
CA ASN A 607 10.42 -3.33 -21.07
C ASN A 607 9.96 -4.18 -22.26
N PHE A 608 10.80 -5.09 -22.77
CA PHE A 608 10.42 -6.09 -23.76
C PHE A 608 9.22 -6.94 -23.26
N ARG A 609 9.33 -7.50 -22.06
CA ARG A 609 8.22 -8.26 -21.46
C ARG A 609 6.93 -7.44 -21.42
N LEU A 610 7.00 -6.16 -21.01
CA LEU A 610 5.83 -5.28 -20.96
C LEU A 610 5.24 -5.04 -22.34
N ASN A 611 6.06 -4.81 -23.35
CA ASN A 611 5.61 -4.59 -24.73
C ASN A 611 4.94 -5.85 -25.30
N VAL A 612 5.47 -7.04 -25.03
CA VAL A 612 4.82 -8.31 -25.40
C VAL A 612 3.46 -8.43 -24.72
N LYS A 613 3.39 -8.16 -23.40
CA LYS A 613 2.15 -8.21 -22.63
C LYS A 613 1.11 -7.23 -23.18
N ASN A 614 1.51 -5.99 -23.43
CA ASN A 614 0.63 -4.93 -23.95
C ASN A 614 0.02 -5.31 -25.31
N GLN A 615 0.85 -5.80 -26.23
CA GLN A 615 0.38 -6.20 -27.55
C GLN A 615 -0.58 -7.38 -27.49
N LEU A 616 -0.25 -8.40 -26.69
CA LEU A 616 -1.01 -9.64 -26.60
C LEU A 616 -2.39 -9.45 -25.96
N PHE A 617 -2.46 -8.76 -24.83
CA PHE A 617 -3.73 -8.55 -24.11
C PHE A 617 -4.60 -7.41 -24.67
N LYS A 618 -4.10 -6.64 -25.65
CA LYS A 618 -4.90 -5.63 -26.34
C LYS A 618 -6.16 -6.23 -26.98
N GLY A 619 -6.07 -7.46 -27.49
CA GLY A 619 -7.20 -8.15 -28.13
C GLY A 619 -8.36 -8.38 -27.18
N VAL A 620 -8.10 -8.94 -26.01
CA VAL A 620 -9.12 -9.20 -24.99
C VAL A 620 -9.66 -7.90 -24.40
N ASN A 621 -8.82 -6.90 -24.14
CA ASN A 621 -9.27 -5.60 -23.65
C ASN A 621 -10.21 -4.89 -24.65
N ASN A 622 -9.92 -4.96 -25.94
CA ASN A 622 -10.81 -4.44 -26.97
C ASN A 622 -12.16 -5.16 -26.98
N GLN A 623 -12.17 -6.47 -26.79
CA GLN A 623 -13.42 -7.25 -26.67
C GLN A 623 -14.25 -6.83 -25.45
N LEU A 624 -13.64 -6.72 -24.28
CA LEU A 624 -14.31 -6.28 -23.06
C LEU A 624 -14.87 -4.86 -23.22
N ALA A 625 -14.12 -3.96 -23.86
CA ALA A 625 -14.56 -2.60 -24.12
C ALA A 625 -15.80 -2.49 -25.03
N THR A 626 -16.10 -3.50 -25.86
CA THR A 626 -17.31 -3.50 -26.69
C THR A 626 -18.61 -3.71 -25.91
N VAL A 627 -18.52 -4.29 -24.73
CA VAL A 627 -19.69 -4.57 -23.85
C VAL A 627 -19.76 -3.63 -22.65
N ASP A 628 -18.72 -2.86 -22.43
CA ASP A 628 -18.53 -2.04 -21.22
C ASP A 628 -19.02 -0.60 -21.42
N ASN A 629 -20.12 -0.30 -21.94
CA ASN A 629 -20.81 1.01 -22.06
C ASN A 629 -20.08 2.26 -21.46
N GLY A 630 -18.73 2.29 -21.51
CA GLY A 630 -17.88 3.36 -21.00
C GLY A 630 -17.39 3.20 -19.54
N ASN A 631 -17.66 2.08 -18.88
CA ASN A 631 -16.99 1.71 -17.62
C ASN A 631 -15.69 1.00 -17.98
N THR A 632 -14.61 1.32 -17.29
CA THR A 632 -13.26 0.84 -17.64
C THR A 632 -12.96 -0.49 -16.93
N TYR A 633 -13.68 -1.56 -17.25
CA TYR A 633 -13.34 -2.90 -16.80
C TYR A 633 -12.42 -3.55 -17.83
N ASP A 634 -11.14 -3.62 -17.54
CA ASP A 634 -10.16 -4.28 -18.39
C ASP A 634 -9.30 -5.28 -17.61
N THR A 635 -8.50 -6.06 -18.29
CA THR A 635 -7.62 -7.05 -17.66
C THR A 635 -6.52 -6.40 -16.80
N TYR A 636 -6.39 -5.08 -16.80
CA TYR A 636 -5.45 -4.38 -15.92
C TYR A 636 -5.75 -4.63 -14.43
N VAL A 637 -7.01 -4.73 -14.06
CA VAL A 637 -7.44 -4.99 -12.67
C VAL A 637 -6.95 -6.35 -12.17
N ILE A 638 -6.84 -7.36 -13.06
CA ILE A 638 -6.33 -8.71 -12.74
C ILE A 638 -4.84 -8.89 -13.12
N ARG A 639 -4.11 -7.80 -13.28
CA ARG A 639 -2.71 -7.76 -13.79
C ARG A 639 -1.72 -8.64 -13.07
N HIS A 640 -1.95 -8.93 -11.78
CA HIS A 640 -1.08 -9.80 -10.97
C HIS A 640 -1.02 -11.24 -11.48
N GLN A 641 -2.13 -11.73 -11.99
CA GLN A 641 -2.31 -13.11 -12.42
C GLN A 641 -1.97 -13.32 -13.91
N LEU A 642 -1.95 -12.25 -14.71
CA LEU A 642 -1.78 -12.33 -16.16
C LEU A 642 -0.41 -12.86 -16.62
N GLU A 643 0.61 -12.87 -15.76
CA GLU A 643 1.91 -13.45 -16.13
C GLU A 643 1.83 -14.95 -16.43
N ILE A 644 0.91 -15.65 -15.81
CA ILE A 644 0.72 -17.09 -15.99
C ILE A 644 0.15 -17.39 -17.37
N PRO A 645 -1.02 -16.83 -17.77
CA PRO A 645 -1.52 -16.99 -19.13
C PRO A 645 -0.57 -16.41 -20.18
N LEU A 646 0.06 -15.25 -19.92
CA LEU A 646 1.06 -14.66 -20.82
C LEU A 646 2.17 -15.66 -21.17
N TRP A 647 2.78 -16.25 -20.14
CA TRP A 647 3.88 -17.21 -20.34
C TRP A 647 3.43 -18.46 -21.09
N GLN A 648 2.24 -18.98 -20.82
CA GLN A 648 1.69 -20.12 -21.56
C GLN A 648 1.50 -19.77 -23.04
N LEU A 649 0.94 -18.61 -23.35
CA LEU A 649 0.66 -18.16 -24.71
C LEU A 649 1.95 -17.99 -25.53
N ILE A 650 2.96 -17.28 -25.00
CA ILE A 650 4.22 -17.06 -25.72
C ILE A 650 5.04 -18.35 -25.90
N THR A 651 4.85 -19.33 -25.01
CA THR A 651 5.56 -20.62 -25.09
C THR A 651 4.88 -21.58 -26.05
N LYS A 652 3.54 -21.65 -26.05
CA LYS A 652 2.74 -22.56 -26.89
C LYS A 652 2.35 -21.96 -28.25
N GLN A 653 2.33 -20.64 -28.35
CA GLN A 653 2.12 -19.88 -29.57
C GLN A 653 0.83 -20.28 -30.36
N PRO A 654 -0.34 -20.37 -29.69
CA PRO A 654 -1.58 -20.73 -30.37
C PRO A 654 -2.05 -19.60 -31.30
N LEU A 655 -2.30 -19.90 -32.56
CA LEU A 655 -2.66 -18.90 -33.59
C LEU A 655 -3.94 -18.10 -33.25
N ALA A 656 -4.89 -18.69 -32.55
CA ALA A 656 -6.14 -18.06 -32.15
C ALA A 656 -5.96 -16.86 -31.20
N TYR A 657 -4.77 -16.67 -30.64
CA TYR A 657 -4.43 -15.57 -29.72
C TYR A 657 -3.53 -14.51 -30.35
N LEU A 658 -3.08 -14.73 -31.57
CA LEU A 658 -2.20 -13.79 -32.26
C LEU A 658 -2.97 -12.50 -32.62
N PRO A 659 -2.47 -11.29 -32.27
CA PRO A 659 -3.12 -10.05 -32.66
C PRO A 659 -3.25 -9.93 -34.20
N PRO A 660 -4.38 -9.38 -34.72
CA PRO A 660 -4.57 -9.20 -36.16
C PRO A 660 -3.52 -8.32 -36.85
N SER A 661 -2.84 -7.48 -36.08
CA SER A 661 -1.77 -6.60 -36.56
C SER A 661 -0.44 -7.32 -36.77
N THR A 662 -0.34 -8.61 -36.44
CA THR A 662 0.89 -9.41 -36.52
C THR A 662 0.68 -10.61 -37.47
N SER A 663 1.68 -10.93 -38.27
CA SER A 663 1.64 -12.03 -39.22
C SER A 663 2.04 -13.39 -38.62
N SER A 664 2.76 -13.36 -37.51
CA SER A 664 3.22 -14.55 -36.80
C SER A 664 3.60 -14.18 -35.35
N TRP A 665 3.81 -15.18 -34.51
CA TRP A 665 4.35 -14.98 -33.15
C TRP A 665 5.74 -14.36 -33.17
N GLN A 666 6.57 -14.74 -34.15
CA GLN A 666 7.90 -14.13 -34.33
C GLN A 666 7.79 -12.64 -34.66
N ASP A 667 6.84 -12.26 -35.53
CA ASP A 667 6.56 -10.87 -35.87
C ASP A 667 6.10 -10.05 -34.63
N LEU A 668 5.24 -10.62 -33.78
CA LEU A 668 4.84 -10.00 -32.51
C LEU A 668 6.05 -9.72 -31.61
N PHE A 669 6.96 -10.68 -31.48
CA PHE A 669 8.14 -10.53 -30.64
C PHE A 669 9.13 -9.52 -31.22
N GLU A 670 9.31 -9.54 -32.53
CA GLU A 670 10.15 -8.58 -33.26
C GLU A 670 9.61 -7.15 -33.11
N GLN A 671 8.29 -6.95 -33.26
CA GLN A 671 7.64 -5.65 -33.03
C GLN A 671 7.78 -5.18 -31.59
N ALA A 672 7.62 -6.08 -30.60
CA ALA A 672 7.79 -5.74 -29.19
C ALA A 672 9.23 -5.35 -28.86
N LEU A 673 10.22 -6.03 -29.44
CA LEU A 673 11.63 -5.69 -29.26
C LEU A 673 11.98 -4.37 -29.98
N ALA A 674 11.51 -4.17 -31.20
CA ALA A 674 11.71 -2.92 -31.96
C ALA A 674 11.17 -1.72 -31.15
N LYS A 675 9.95 -1.84 -30.62
CA LYS A 675 9.34 -0.81 -29.77
C LYS A 675 10.16 -0.57 -28.49
N THR A 676 10.68 -1.62 -27.89
CA THR A 676 11.52 -1.51 -26.68
C THR A 676 12.80 -0.73 -26.98
N VAL A 677 13.49 -1.05 -28.06
CA VAL A 677 14.73 -0.36 -28.47
C VAL A 677 14.42 1.09 -28.84
N GLU A 678 13.36 1.34 -29.62
CA GLU A 678 12.90 2.69 -29.97
C GLU A 678 12.67 3.55 -28.73
N ASP A 679 11.91 3.03 -27.74
CA ASP A 679 11.61 3.78 -26.51
C ASP A 679 12.87 4.05 -25.65
N MET A 680 13.81 3.11 -25.66
CA MET A 680 15.05 3.25 -24.89
C MET A 680 16.07 4.19 -25.58
N THR A 681 15.98 4.35 -26.89
CA THR A 681 16.93 5.15 -27.69
C THR A 681 16.34 6.48 -28.18
N ALA A 682 15.16 6.88 -27.69
CA ALA A 682 14.50 8.10 -28.12
C ALA A 682 15.38 9.36 -27.94
N ASP A 683 16.13 9.44 -26.84
CA ASP A 683 16.93 10.62 -26.49
C ASP A 683 18.41 10.28 -26.18
N GLN A 684 18.84 9.03 -26.38
CA GLN A 684 20.18 8.55 -26.00
C GLN A 684 20.61 7.28 -26.76
N ALA A 685 21.90 6.89 -26.66
CA ALA A 685 22.36 5.61 -27.15
C ALA A 685 21.85 4.46 -26.26
N LEU A 686 21.71 3.24 -26.83
CA LEU A 686 21.16 2.09 -26.11
C LEU A 686 22.01 1.69 -24.89
N GLU A 687 23.35 1.76 -25.02
CA GLU A 687 24.29 1.47 -23.93
C GLU A 687 24.19 2.44 -22.75
N ASP A 688 23.66 3.64 -22.96
CA ASP A 688 23.45 4.64 -21.93
C ASP A 688 22.07 4.56 -21.26
N ALA A 689 21.15 3.77 -21.83
CA ALA A 689 19.77 3.65 -21.37
C ALA A 689 19.64 2.75 -20.13
N THR A 690 20.17 3.18 -19.00
CA THR A 690 20.26 2.41 -17.76
C THR A 690 18.92 2.27 -17.02
N TRP A 691 18.84 1.29 -16.12
CA TRP A 691 17.68 1.12 -15.25
C TRP A 691 17.51 2.29 -14.28
N GLY A 692 18.60 2.80 -13.70
CA GLY A 692 18.57 3.92 -12.76
C GLY A 692 17.90 5.16 -13.33
N GLN A 693 18.16 5.52 -14.59
CA GLN A 693 17.48 6.63 -15.26
C GLN A 693 15.95 6.44 -15.31
N GLN A 694 15.48 5.22 -15.59
CA GLN A 694 14.04 4.90 -15.59
C GLN A 694 13.49 4.85 -14.16
N ASN A 695 14.29 4.40 -13.20
CA ASN A 695 13.93 4.19 -11.80
C ASN A 695 14.53 5.28 -10.88
N THR A 696 14.43 6.53 -11.29
CA THR A 696 14.86 7.68 -10.48
C THR A 696 13.76 8.07 -9.49
N ALA A 697 14.13 8.29 -8.23
CA ALA A 697 13.23 8.63 -7.13
C ALA A 697 12.39 9.88 -7.43
N GLN A 698 11.09 9.79 -7.18
CA GLN A 698 10.12 10.89 -7.26
C GLN A 698 9.30 10.94 -5.97
N ILE A 699 9.99 10.97 -4.84
CA ILE A 699 9.39 11.01 -3.51
C ILE A 699 9.00 12.44 -3.21
N ARG A 700 7.73 12.76 -3.39
CA ARG A 700 7.22 14.12 -3.38
C ARG A 700 6.34 14.42 -2.18
N HIS A 701 6.39 15.68 -1.77
CA HIS A 701 5.40 16.23 -0.83
C HIS A 701 4.03 16.36 -1.52
N PRO A 702 2.89 16.09 -0.85
CA PRO A 702 1.57 16.22 -1.47
C PRO A 702 1.31 17.56 -2.16
N LEU A 703 1.77 18.67 -1.58
CA LEU A 703 1.58 20.01 -2.15
C LEU A 703 2.46 20.28 -3.38
N SER A 704 3.58 19.59 -3.56
CA SER A 704 4.46 19.76 -4.74
C SER A 704 3.75 19.39 -6.05
N ARG A 705 2.70 18.54 -5.98
CA ARG A 705 1.89 18.20 -7.15
C ARG A 705 0.99 19.35 -7.57
N ALA A 706 0.51 20.14 -6.61
CA ALA A 706 -0.36 21.29 -6.87
C ALA A 706 0.45 22.55 -7.23
N VAL A 707 1.65 22.69 -6.66
CA VAL A 707 2.53 23.88 -6.81
C VAL A 707 3.95 23.39 -7.11
N PRO A 708 4.28 23.02 -8.37
CA PRO A 708 5.50 22.30 -8.71
C PRO A 708 6.82 22.99 -8.30
N PHE A 709 6.88 24.33 -8.32
CA PHE A 709 8.12 25.04 -7.97
C PHE A 709 8.53 24.92 -6.51
N ILE A 710 7.59 24.60 -5.58
CA ILE A 710 7.95 24.38 -4.18
C ILE A 710 8.54 22.98 -3.94
N GLY A 711 8.39 22.05 -4.90
CA GLY A 711 9.02 20.74 -4.84
C GLY A 711 10.52 20.80 -4.66
N TYR A 712 11.17 21.86 -5.16
CA TYR A 712 12.60 22.08 -4.96
C TYR A 712 13.01 22.19 -3.46
N LEU A 713 12.05 22.60 -2.61
CA LEU A 713 12.27 22.73 -1.16
C LEU A 713 11.70 21.54 -0.38
N LEU A 714 10.70 20.86 -0.94
CA LEU A 714 9.91 19.87 -0.22
C LEU A 714 10.16 18.43 -0.64
N ASP A 715 10.57 18.19 -1.89
CA ASP A 715 10.73 16.83 -2.40
C ASP A 715 12.11 16.26 -2.04
N MET A 716 12.19 14.91 -1.97
CA MET A 716 13.48 14.24 -1.82
C MET A 716 14.31 14.35 -3.11
N PRO A 717 15.64 14.21 -3.01
CA PRO A 717 16.51 14.23 -4.17
C PRO A 717 16.11 13.19 -5.23
N ALA A 718 16.25 13.56 -6.50
CA ALA A 718 16.05 12.65 -7.62
C ALA A 718 17.26 11.69 -7.73
N THR A 719 17.25 10.64 -6.91
CA THR A 719 18.32 9.64 -6.83
C THR A 719 17.94 8.40 -7.64
N GLU A 720 18.87 7.87 -8.43
CA GLU A 720 18.67 6.59 -9.11
C GLU A 720 18.59 5.45 -8.12
N LEU A 721 17.61 4.54 -8.33
CA LEU A 721 17.28 3.47 -7.40
C LEU A 721 17.53 2.10 -8.03
N ALA A 722 18.20 1.23 -7.28
CA ALA A 722 18.26 -0.21 -7.57
C ALA A 722 16.97 -0.91 -7.09
N GLY A 723 16.72 -2.12 -7.60
CA GLY A 723 15.53 -2.92 -7.23
C GLY A 723 14.34 -2.67 -8.15
N ASP A 724 13.31 -3.50 -8.00
CA ASP A 724 12.00 -3.41 -8.69
C ASP A 724 11.00 -4.36 -8.00
N LYS A 725 9.77 -4.46 -8.49
CA LYS A 725 8.62 -5.14 -7.84
C LYS A 725 8.63 -6.66 -7.82
N TYR A 726 9.41 -7.34 -8.68
CA TYR A 726 9.43 -8.82 -8.76
C TYR A 726 10.63 -9.46 -8.07
N MET A 727 11.30 -8.75 -7.22
CA MET A 727 12.43 -9.20 -6.41
C MET A 727 12.27 -8.70 -4.96
N PRO A 728 12.99 -9.25 -3.97
CA PRO A 728 12.86 -8.79 -2.58
C PRO A 728 13.14 -7.30 -2.39
N HIS A 729 14.14 -6.74 -3.09
CA HIS A 729 14.47 -5.33 -3.06
C HIS A 729 13.45 -4.49 -3.84
N VAL A 730 12.28 -4.21 -3.22
CA VAL A 730 11.25 -3.38 -3.83
C VAL A 730 11.52 -1.91 -3.57
N GLN A 731 12.01 -1.22 -4.63
CA GLN A 731 12.40 0.17 -4.57
C GLN A 731 12.21 0.79 -5.95
N ASN A 732 11.11 1.52 -6.14
CA ASN A 732 10.74 2.17 -7.41
C ASN A 732 10.64 3.69 -7.22
N ASN A 733 10.46 4.42 -8.30
CA ASN A 733 10.46 5.88 -8.33
C ASN A 733 9.45 6.54 -7.37
N THR A 734 8.23 6.00 -7.23
CA THR A 734 7.18 6.52 -6.35
C THR A 734 6.67 5.50 -5.35
N PHE A 735 7.22 4.28 -5.36
CA PHE A 735 6.70 3.16 -4.62
C PHE A 735 7.84 2.23 -4.16
N GLY A 736 7.72 1.65 -2.96
CA GLY A 736 8.70 0.70 -2.45
C GLY A 736 8.62 0.53 -0.94
N ALA A 737 9.69 -0.01 -0.36
CA ALA A 737 9.79 -0.22 1.07
C ALA A 737 9.63 1.11 1.83
N SER A 738 8.44 1.34 2.39
CA SER A 738 8.11 2.53 3.19
C SER A 738 8.74 2.48 4.60
N GLU A 739 9.14 1.32 5.02
CA GLU A 739 10.09 0.99 6.08
C GLU A 739 10.81 -0.32 5.70
N ARG A 740 11.93 -0.60 6.31
CA ARG A 740 12.63 -1.89 6.21
C ARG A 740 13.22 -2.22 7.56
N MET A 741 12.68 -3.26 8.21
CA MET A 741 12.99 -3.64 9.58
C MET A 741 13.58 -5.04 9.64
N VAL A 742 14.62 -5.21 10.44
CA VAL A 742 15.14 -6.54 10.86
C VAL A 742 15.38 -6.48 12.35
N VAL A 743 14.80 -7.41 13.12
CA VAL A 743 14.92 -7.39 14.57
C VAL A 743 14.77 -8.78 15.19
N ALA A 744 15.57 -9.07 16.21
CA ALA A 744 15.44 -10.23 17.07
C ALA A 744 15.01 -9.79 18.48
N PRO A 745 13.89 -10.31 19.01
CA PRO A 745 13.43 -9.97 20.37
C PRO A 745 14.50 -10.26 21.43
N GLY A 746 14.78 -9.28 22.30
CA GLY A 746 15.83 -9.33 23.30
C GLY A 746 17.22 -8.98 22.79
N PHE A 747 17.38 -8.77 21.49
CA PHE A 747 18.62 -8.35 20.83
C PHE A 747 18.41 -7.11 19.92
N GLU A 748 17.44 -6.26 20.26
CA GLU A 748 17.04 -5.08 19.47
C GLU A 748 18.21 -4.12 19.19
N HIS A 749 19.26 -4.14 20.01
CA HIS A 749 20.48 -3.33 19.79
C HIS A 749 21.28 -3.75 18.53
N GLN A 750 21.04 -4.96 18.01
CA GLN A 750 21.57 -5.44 16.72
C GLN A 750 20.60 -5.21 15.56
N GLY A 751 19.35 -4.79 15.87
CA GLY A 751 18.30 -4.60 14.90
C GLY A 751 18.57 -3.42 13.97
N ILE A 752 17.90 -3.46 12.82
CA ILE A 752 18.03 -2.50 11.71
C ILE A 752 16.65 -1.96 11.37
N LEU A 753 16.56 -0.63 11.10
CA LEU A 753 15.32 -0.04 10.58
C LEU A 753 15.61 1.17 9.68
N HIS A 754 15.20 1.05 8.42
CA HIS A 754 15.24 2.15 7.45
C HIS A 754 13.87 2.80 7.26
N MET A 755 13.87 4.08 6.90
CA MET A 755 12.73 4.76 6.30
C MET A 755 13.18 5.58 5.07
N PRO A 756 12.37 5.65 3.99
CA PRO A 756 12.72 6.40 2.78
C PRO A 756 12.78 7.91 2.99
N THR A 757 12.11 8.42 4.01
CA THR A 757 12.13 9.82 4.42
C THR A 757 12.06 9.92 5.94
N SER A 758 12.21 11.14 6.48
CA SER A 758 12.46 11.36 7.90
C SER A 758 11.23 11.35 8.82
N GLN A 759 11.51 11.60 10.10
CA GLN A 759 10.53 11.77 11.16
C GLN A 759 9.68 13.04 10.97
N SER A 760 10.29 14.17 10.64
CA SER A 760 9.59 15.44 10.53
C SER A 760 8.98 15.68 9.16
N GLY A 761 7.76 16.22 9.12
CA GLY A 761 7.13 16.78 7.92
C GLY A 761 7.51 18.23 7.63
N HIS A 762 8.17 18.91 8.55
CA HIS A 762 8.50 20.33 8.42
C HIS A 762 9.85 20.53 7.72
N PRO A 763 9.93 21.26 6.56
CA PRO A 763 11.14 21.34 5.73
C PRO A 763 12.33 22.03 6.43
N TRP A 764 12.10 22.83 7.46
CA TRP A 764 13.17 23.48 8.24
C TRP A 764 13.54 22.72 9.52
N SER A 765 12.90 21.57 9.76
CA SER A 765 13.32 20.69 10.84
C SER A 765 14.72 20.13 10.57
N PRO A 766 15.60 20.02 11.59
CA PRO A 766 16.92 19.39 11.43
C PRO A 766 16.81 17.90 11.02
N TYR A 767 15.63 17.32 11.11
CA TYR A 767 15.37 15.93 10.80
C TYR A 767 14.79 15.71 9.39
N TYR A 768 14.45 16.79 8.65
CA TYR A 768 13.86 16.64 7.31
C TYR A 768 14.83 15.97 6.34
N GLY A 769 14.39 14.88 5.68
CA GLY A 769 15.22 14.11 4.76
C GLY A 769 16.26 13.18 5.39
N LYS A 770 16.44 13.18 6.73
CA LYS A 770 17.38 12.26 7.38
C LYS A 770 17.00 10.79 7.18
N GLY A 771 18.00 9.92 6.99
CA GLY A 771 17.82 8.47 6.77
C GLY A 771 17.56 8.10 5.31
N HIS A 772 17.27 9.05 4.41
CA HIS A 772 17.04 8.78 2.99
C HIS A 772 18.21 8.05 2.32
N ASP A 773 19.44 8.51 2.55
CA ASP A 773 20.67 7.92 1.99
C ASP A 773 20.90 6.48 2.46
N ASP A 774 20.62 6.18 3.73
CA ASP A 774 20.77 4.83 4.28
C ASP A 774 19.73 3.89 3.67
N TRP A 775 18.50 4.37 3.45
CA TRP A 775 17.45 3.61 2.78
C TRP A 775 17.79 3.34 1.30
N VAL A 776 18.27 4.36 0.56
CA VAL A 776 18.69 4.20 -0.85
C VAL A 776 19.82 3.21 -0.99
N LYS A 777 20.85 3.30 -0.13
CA LYS A 777 22.09 2.53 -0.23
C LYS A 777 22.06 1.20 0.55
N GLY A 778 21.00 0.95 1.32
CA GLY A 778 20.89 -0.25 2.17
C GLY A 778 21.92 -0.28 3.31
N LYS A 779 22.41 0.87 3.77
CA LYS A 779 23.35 0.93 4.88
C LYS A 779 22.65 0.62 6.20
N VAL A 780 23.34 -0.08 7.10
CA VAL A 780 22.80 -0.38 8.44
C VAL A 780 22.43 0.91 9.16
N SER A 781 21.17 1.00 9.60
CA SER A 781 20.63 2.06 10.44
C SER A 781 20.01 1.41 11.66
N PRO A 782 20.36 1.82 12.90
CA PRO A 782 19.94 1.12 14.12
C PRO A 782 18.41 1.07 14.28
N PHE A 783 17.90 -0.05 14.79
CA PHE A 783 16.49 -0.21 15.16
C PHE A 783 16.12 0.61 16.39
N LEU A 784 16.97 0.62 17.43
CA LEU A 784 16.75 1.40 18.64
C LEU A 784 17.13 2.88 18.41
N PRO A 785 16.46 3.81 19.11
CA PRO A 785 16.92 5.21 19.17
C PRO A 785 18.38 5.32 19.64
N GLY A 786 19.09 6.31 19.14
CA GLY A 786 20.46 6.65 19.53
C GLY A 786 20.53 7.49 20.81
N GLU A 787 21.69 8.14 21.06
CA GLU A 787 21.87 9.06 22.19
C GLU A 787 20.89 10.25 22.10
N THR A 788 20.36 10.67 23.24
CA THR A 788 19.41 11.78 23.37
C THR A 788 20.09 13.10 23.07
N GLU A 789 19.58 13.83 22.08
CA GLU A 789 20.02 15.20 21.75
C GLU A 789 19.08 16.27 22.32
N TYR A 790 17.77 15.99 22.37
CA TYR A 790 16.75 16.91 22.87
C TYR A 790 15.82 16.22 23.88
N THR A 791 15.35 17.00 24.85
CA THR A 791 14.43 16.52 25.88
C THR A 791 13.31 17.52 26.11
N LEU A 792 12.08 17.11 25.76
CA LEU A 792 10.86 17.86 26.06
C LEU A 792 10.12 17.18 27.22
N THR A 793 9.87 17.94 28.27
CA THR A 793 9.13 17.48 29.45
C THR A 793 7.68 18.00 29.39
N LEU A 794 6.72 17.08 29.41
CA LEU A 794 5.31 17.36 29.50
C LEU A 794 4.86 17.20 30.95
N SER A 795 4.25 18.24 31.52
CA SER A 795 3.75 18.28 32.91
C SER A 795 2.25 18.51 32.89
N ASN A 796 1.54 17.96 33.89
CA ASN A 796 0.12 18.25 34.06
C ASN A 796 -0.02 19.65 34.72
N TYR A 797 -1.09 20.38 34.36
CA TYR A 797 -1.45 21.66 35.01
C TYR A 797 -1.63 21.49 36.49
#